data_5859ec69f0d417fdb4a154d38669550c
#
_entry.id   5859ec69f0d417fdb4a154d38669550c
#
_cell.length_a   1.000
_cell.length_b   1.000
_cell.length_c   1.000
_cell.angle_alpha   90.00
_cell.angle_beta   90.00
_cell.angle_gamma   90.00
#
_symmetry.space_group_name_H-M   'P 1'
#
loop_
_entity.id
_entity.type
_entity.pdbx_description
1 polymer ?
#
loop_
_entity_poly.entity_id
_entity_poly.type
_entity_poly.pdbx_seq_one_letter_code
_entity_poly.pdbx_strand_id
1 'polypeptide(L)'
;MVLLNVRGGAGDITKPDLNARPQDNLYLAVNSEWIEKAKIPSDRSRISSFDGIDLNIEKSLMQDFADFADGKKKLSNVPNFEKAVELYKIANNFDKRNEDGAKPIKADLEEITSLRNLADLNLRAADFYKNAFDLPISVSVDADMKDTKVHVVYFGGPGLFLPDTTTYENPAAADLLKVLQDQSENLLKMAGVSEEDAKKYVEDALKFDKKLSKVLKSTEEWADYPAMYNPMPLAEFEDKFDSFKIDNFLSNLFAQKPEKIIVTEPRFLDHVEELINEDNFDEIKGWMVVKFINGVAAYLSQDFREAAFPFSQALSGQPELSSGTKQAYRLANGMFSEVVGVYYGQTYFGAEAKADVEDMIHKMIDVYEKRISENDWLSEDTKKKAIVKLRALILKIGYPEKIEEIYDRLQVVPEAEGGSLYSNESAAAVESVKYNLEKLTQPVDRTVWLMPGNLVNACYDPQRNDITFPAAILQKPFYDLKQSRSLNYGGIGVVIAHEISHAFDNNGAKFDEFGNLKNWWTDEDFAEFKKRTQAEIDLFNGIEYGPVTLNGKQIVSENIADQGGLTAAVEANKGENGNMKEVFENFARVWANKQLPESIKTQVSVDVHAPGPERANVQSQCQEEFYKAFDVKPEDGMWLDPEKRVVIW
;
A
#
# COMPACT_ATOMS: atom_id res chain seq x y z
N MET A 1 25.85 31.99 13.82
CA MET A 1 24.45 31.85 13.41
C MET A 1 23.91 30.65 14.18
N VAL A 2 23.09 30.88 15.19
CA VAL A 2 22.56 29.82 16.06
C VAL A 2 21.64 29.00 15.19
N LEU A 3 22.01 27.75 14.84
CA LEU A 3 21.12 26.76 14.24
C LEU A 3 20.11 26.38 15.33
N LEU A 4 18.99 27.07 15.36
CA LEU A 4 17.92 26.81 16.29
C LEU A 4 17.18 25.53 15.92
N ASN A 5 17.29 24.47 16.76
CA ASN A 5 16.35 23.36 16.87
C ASN A 5 15.68 22.92 15.55
N VAL A 6 16.48 22.40 14.61
CA VAL A 6 15.97 21.96 13.31
C VAL A 6 15.46 20.53 13.46
N ARG A 7 14.15 20.34 13.28
CA ARG A 7 13.56 18.99 13.17
C ARG A 7 14.12 18.32 11.92
N GLY A 8 14.61 17.08 12.05
CA GLY A 8 15.19 16.33 10.94
C GLY A 8 16.68 16.57 10.71
N GLY A 9 17.36 17.36 11.56
CA GLY A 9 18.80 17.63 11.43
C GLY A 9 19.15 18.81 10.52
N ALA A 10 20.44 19.11 10.39
CA ALA A 10 20.93 20.23 9.59
C ALA A 10 21.19 19.82 8.13
N GLY A 11 20.95 20.73 7.19
CA GLY A 11 21.25 20.57 5.78
C GLY A 11 20.03 20.10 4.94
N ASP A 12 20.25 19.99 3.63
CA ASP A 12 19.27 19.47 2.68
C ASP A 12 19.35 17.93 2.64
N ILE A 13 18.44 17.27 3.31
CA ILE A 13 18.42 15.81 3.49
C ILE A 13 18.23 15.03 2.16
N THR A 14 17.83 15.72 1.09
CA THR A 14 17.67 15.11 -0.24
C THR A 14 18.97 15.09 -1.05
N LYS A 15 20.05 15.72 -0.56
CA LYS A 15 21.35 15.80 -1.22
C LYS A 15 22.46 15.19 -0.38
N PRO A 16 23.42 14.47 -0.99
CA PRO A 16 24.53 13.92 -0.24
C PRO A 16 25.43 15.02 0.34
N ASP A 17 25.88 14.83 1.58
CA ASP A 17 26.93 15.60 2.24
C ASP A 17 27.98 14.64 2.83
N LEU A 18 29.08 14.45 2.13
CA LEU A 18 30.17 13.54 2.54
C LEU A 18 30.90 13.98 3.82
N ASN A 19 30.65 15.22 4.27
CA ASN A 19 31.25 15.77 5.49
C ASN A 19 30.25 15.81 6.66
N ALA A 20 29.02 15.33 6.46
CA ALA A 20 28.02 15.32 7.52
C ALA A 20 28.50 14.49 8.72
N ARG A 21 28.33 15.07 9.92
CA ARG A 21 28.59 14.36 11.18
C ARG A 21 27.26 13.76 11.68
N PRO A 22 27.27 12.60 12.35
CA PRO A 22 26.05 12.04 12.96
C PRO A 22 25.36 13.02 13.92
N GLN A 23 26.12 13.90 14.59
CA GLN A 23 25.60 14.93 15.49
C GLN A 23 24.82 16.04 14.78
N ASP A 24 25.10 16.27 13.48
CA ASP A 24 24.44 17.30 12.68
C ASP A 24 23.30 16.73 11.81
N ASN A 25 23.54 15.57 11.24
CA ASN A 25 22.56 14.86 10.43
C ASN A 25 22.93 13.37 10.34
N LEU A 26 22.28 12.54 11.13
CA LEU A 26 22.57 11.10 11.19
C LEU A 26 22.35 10.42 9.83
N TYR A 27 21.24 10.74 9.16
CA TYR A 27 20.92 10.13 7.87
C TYR A 27 21.98 10.42 6.81
N LEU A 28 22.39 11.67 6.65
CA LEU A 28 23.41 12.05 5.69
C LEU A 28 24.78 11.50 6.06
N ALA A 29 25.14 11.49 7.34
CA ALA A 29 26.41 10.92 7.79
C ALA A 29 26.56 9.44 7.43
N VAL A 30 25.47 8.70 7.47
CA VAL A 30 25.44 7.25 7.15
C VAL A 30 25.30 6.99 5.65
N ASN A 31 24.49 7.79 4.94
CA ASN A 31 24.03 7.42 3.60
C ASN A 31 24.59 8.25 2.46
N SER A 32 25.31 9.37 2.71
CA SER A 32 25.75 10.28 1.64
C SER A 32 26.65 9.59 0.59
N GLU A 33 27.56 8.70 1.01
CA GLU A 33 28.40 7.95 0.07
C GLU A 33 27.54 7.02 -0.82
N TRP A 34 26.52 6.38 -0.24
CA TRP A 34 25.58 5.55 -0.98
C TRP A 34 24.74 6.39 -1.94
N ILE A 35 24.19 7.53 -1.47
CA ILE A 35 23.35 8.44 -2.30
C ILE A 35 24.14 8.96 -3.50
N GLU A 36 25.42 9.32 -3.31
CA GLU A 36 26.28 9.80 -4.39
C GLU A 36 26.49 8.74 -5.47
N LYS A 37 26.73 7.49 -5.07
CA LYS A 37 27.01 6.35 -5.96
C LYS A 37 25.75 5.71 -6.54
N ALA A 38 24.62 5.79 -5.85
CA ALA A 38 23.38 5.15 -6.25
C ALA A 38 22.87 5.72 -7.58
N LYS A 39 22.45 4.83 -8.47
CA LYS A 39 21.83 5.17 -9.76
C LYS A 39 20.41 4.64 -9.75
N ILE A 40 19.46 5.53 -9.97
CA ILE A 40 18.05 5.15 -10.19
C ILE A 40 18.02 4.43 -11.56
N PRO A 41 17.53 3.18 -11.63
CA PRO A 41 17.30 2.53 -12.92
C PRO A 41 16.40 3.37 -13.84
N SER A 42 16.64 3.37 -15.15
CA SER A 42 15.88 4.20 -16.09
C SER A 42 14.38 3.84 -16.14
N ASP A 43 14.04 2.62 -15.77
CA ASP A 43 12.66 2.13 -15.65
C ASP A 43 12.08 2.23 -14.23
N ARG A 44 12.68 3.08 -13.38
CA ARG A 44 12.19 3.38 -12.02
C ARG A 44 12.29 4.88 -11.74
N SER A 45 11.54 5.34 -10.71
CA SER A 45 11.57 6.74 -10.27
C SER A 45 12.35 6.97 -8.98
N ARG A 46 12.82 5.87 -8.34
CA ARG A 46 13.59 5.87 -7.10
C ARG A 46 14.50 4.64 -7.00
N ILE A 47 15.43 4.72 -6.08
CA ILE A 47 16.19 3.59 -5.54
C ILE A 47 16.35 3.78 -4.02
N SER A 48 16.08 2.74 -3.26
CA SER A 48 16.19 2.71 -1.80
C SER A 48 16.82 1.39 -1.34
N SER A 49 17.03 1.23 -0.04
CA SER A 49 17.43 -0.06 0.53
C SER A 49 16.40 -1.16 0.23
N PHE A 50 15.09 -0.84 0.29
CA PHE A 50 14.02 -1.75 -0.10
C PHE A 50 14.06 -2.10 -1.60
N ASP A 51 14.19 -1.08 -2.45
CA ASP A 51 14.25 -1.27 -3.90
C ASP A 51 15.50 -2.07 -4.33
N GLY A 52 16.61 -1.94 -3.60
CA GLY A 52 17.83 -2.72 -3.86
C GLY A 52 17.62 -4.22 -3.65
N ILE A 53 16.87 -4.60 -2.59
CA ILE A 53 16.49 -5.99 -2.33
C ILE A 53 15.49 -6.47 -3.39
N ASP A 54 14.46 -5.67 -3.66
CA ASP A 54 13.42 -5.98 -4.64
C ASP A 54 14.01 -6.23 -6.05
N LEU A 55 14.96 -5.39 -6.49
CA LEU A 55 15.67 -5.56 -7.77
C LEU A 55 16.43 -6.89 -7.85
N ASN A 56 17.06 -7.32 -6.74
CA ASN A 56 17.78 -8.60 -6.70
C ASN A 56 16.80 -9.79 -6.76
N ILE A 57 15.68 -9.70 -6.04
CA ILE A 57 14.61 -10.72 -6.08
C ILE A 57 14.01 -10.78 -7.47
N GLU A 58 13.61 -9.64 -8.05
CA GLU A 58 13.06 -9.54 -9.41
C GLU A 58 14.00 -10.19 -10.41
N LYS A 59 15.31 -9.87 -10.36
CA LYS A 59 16.31 -10.46 -11.25
C LYS A 59 16.39 -11.97 -11.11
N SER A 60 16.40 -12.50 -9.90
CA SER A 60 16.48 -13.94 -9.63
C SER A 60 15.22 -14.67 -10.11
N LEU A 61 14.05 -14.14 -9.78
CA LEU A 61 12.78 -14.74 -10.17
C LEU A 61 12.53 -14.63 -11.68
N MET A 62 12.91 -13.53 -12.33
CA MET A 62 12.86 -13.42 -13.80
C MET A 62 13.71 -14.50 -14.49
N GLN A 63 14.92 -14.77 -13.96
CA GLN A 63 15.76 -15.85 -14.49
C GLN A 63 15.11 -17.21 -14.27
N ASP A 64 14.55 -17.46 -13.10
CA ASP A 64 13.82 -18.71 -12.80
C ASP A 64 12.63 -18.91 -13.77
N PHE A 65 11.81 -17.86 -13.97
CA PHE A 65 10.67 -17.93 -14.89
C PHE A 65 11.09 -18.20 -16.33
N ALA A 66 12.17 -17.57 -16.80
CA ALA A 66 12.75 -17.83 -18.12
C ALA A 66 13.23 -19.29 -18.25
N ASP A 67 13.94 -19.80 -17.26
CA ASP A 67 14.44 -21.17 -17.24
C ASP A 67 13.31 -22.22 -17.18
N PHE A 68 12.23 -21.93 -16.44
CA PHE A 68 11.03 -22.78 -16.44
C PHE A 68 10.31 -22.75 -17.78
N ALA A 69 10.12 -21.56 -18.37
CA ALA A 69 9.46 -21.40 -19.66
C ALA A 69 10.21 -22.11 -20.79
N ASP A 70 11.54 -22.09 -20.75
CA ASP A 70 12.42 -22.76 -21.73
C ASP A 70 12.64 -24.26 -21.46
N GLY A 71 12.08 -24.80 -20.37
CA GLY A 71 12.29 -26.19 -19.94
C GLY A 71 13.71 -26.50 -19.45
N LYS A 72 14.54 -25.49 -19.17
CA LYS A 72 15.88 -25.65 -18.61
C LYS A 72 15.85 -26.03 -17.13
N LYS A 73 14.80 -25.68 -16.45
CA LYS A 73 14.57 -25.98 -15.03
C LYS A 73 13.28 -26.78 -14.88
N LYS A 74 13.28 -27.80 -14.01
CA LYS A 74 12.07 -28.55 -13.67
C LYS A 74 11.12 -27.64 -12.89
N LEU A 75 9.84 -27.61 -13.29
CA LEU A 75 8.79 -26.87 -12.61
C LEU A 75 8.75 -27.16 -11.11
N SER A 76 8.47 -26.14 -10.33
CA SER A 76 8.26 -26.23 -8.88
C SER A 76 7.06 -27.12 -8.56
N ASN A 77 7.11 -27.76 -7.39
CA ASN A 77 5.98 -28.52 -6.85
C ASN A 77 5.00 -27.62 -6.05
N VAL A 78 5.21 -26.31 -6.01
CA VAL A 78 4.27 -25.38 -5.38
C VAL A 78 2.96 -25.42 -6.17
N PRO A 79 1.80 -25.63 -5.52
CA PRO A 79 0.52 -25.68 -6.21
C PRO A 79 0.28 -24.44 -7.07
N ASN A 80 -0.26 -24.62 -8.28
CA ASN A 80 -0.58 -23.56 -9.24
C ASN A 80 0.63 -22.79 -9.84
N PHE A 81 1.86 -23.19 -9.54
CA PHE A 81 3.05 -22.50 -10.05
C PHE A 81 3.17 -22.61 -11.58
N GLU A 82 2.72 -23.73 -12.16
CA GLU A 82 2.65 -23.93 -13.60
C GLU A 82 1.76 -22.90 -14.31
N LYS A 83 0.69 -22.46 -13.66
CA LYS A 83 -0.20 -21.41 -14.19
C LYS A 83 0.51 -20.06 -14.26
N ALA A 84 1.32 -19.71 -13.24
CA ALA A 84 2.13 -18.50 -13.24
C ALA A 84 3.15 -18.50 -14.38
N VAL A 85 3.81 -19.65 -14.63
CA VAL A 85 4.76 -19.79 -15.73
C VAL A 85 4.07 -19.69 -17.09
N GLU A 86 2.87 -20.28 -17.24
CA GLU A 86 2.11 -20.18 -18.49
C GLU A 86 1.67 -18.74 -18.77
N LEU A 87 1.19 -18.02 -17.75
CA LEU A 87 0.85 -16.60 -17.90
C LEU A 87 2.08 -15.77 -18.28
N TYR A 88 3.25 -16.06 -17.71
CA TYR A 88 4.50 -15.41 -18.10
C TYR A 88 4.83 -15.61 -19.58
N LYS A 89 4.67 -16.83 -20.11
CA LYS A 89 4.89 -17.12 -21.54
C LYS A 89 3.97 -16.28 -22.43
N ILE A 90 2.67 -16.25 -22.11
CA ILE A 90 1.67 -15.45 -22.83
C ILE A 90 2.01 -13.96 -22.77
N ALA A 91 2.31 -13.44 -21.57
CA ALA A 91 2.65 -12.04 -21.37
C ALA A 91 3.93 -11.62 -22.10
N ASN A 92 4.90 -12.54 -22.25
CA ASN A 92 6.18 -12.29 -22.93
C ASN A 92 6.13 -12.49 -24.44
N ASN A 93 5.03 -13.04 -24.99
CA ASN A 93 4.88 -13.25 -26.43
C ASN A 93 4.40 -11.98 -27.15
N PHE A 94 5.32 -11.02 -27.32
CA PHE A 94 5.00 -9.75 -27.98
C PHE A 94 4.70 -9.88 -29.47
N ASP A 95 5.17 -10.93 -30.15
CA ASP A 95 4.80 -11.19 -31.55
C ASP A 95 3.28 -11.40 -31.66
N LYS A 96 2.72 -12.25 -30.80
CA LYS A 96 1.28 -12.49 -30.75
C LYS A 96 0.49 -11.27 -30.26
N ARG A 97 0.94 -10.63 -29.20
CA ARG A 97 0.31 -9.42 -28.66
C ARG A 97 0.26 -8.29 -29.70
N ASN A 98 1.33 -8.11 -30.47
CA ASN A 98 1.39 -7.12 -31.55
C ASN A 98 0.49 -7.47 -32.76
N GLU A 99 0.37 -8.76 -33.09
CA GLU A 99 -0.57 -9.25 -34.09
C GLU A 99 -2.03 -8.99 -33.71
N ASP A 100 -2.36 -9.23 -32.43
CA ASP A 100 -3.73 -9.09 -31.93
C ASP A 100 -4.15 -7.62 -31.76
N GLY A 101 -3.20 -6.75 -31.39
CA GLY A 101 -3.48 -5.32 -31.18
C GLY A 101 -4.63 -5.11 -30.21
N ALA A 102 -5.65 -4.36 -30.63
CA ALA A 102 -6.84 -4.07 -29.82
C ALA A 102 -7.94 -5.15 -29.88
N LYS A 103 -7.79 -6.21 -30.69
CA LYS A 103 -8.85 -7.21 -30.86
C LYS A 103 -9.36 -7.78 -29.53
N PRO A 104 -8.49 -8.14 -28.54
CA PRO A 104 -8.94 -8.76 -27.30
C PRO A 104 -9.93 -7.94 -26.48
N ILE A 105 -9.89 -6.61 -26.56
CA ILE A 105 -10.73 -5.71 -25.75
C ILE A 105 -11.99 -5.21 -26.48
N LYS A 106 -12.15 -5.57 -27.78
CA LYS A 106 -13.19 -4.96 -28.61
C LYS A 106 -14.60 -5.19 -28.07
N ALA A 107 -14.91 -6.41 -27.68
CA ALA A 107 -16.23 -6.76 -27.17
C ALA A 107 -16.54 -6.01 -25.86
N ASP A 108 -15.60 -5.95 -24.94
CA ASP A 108 -15.79 -5.31 -23.64
C ASP A 108 -15.88 -3.77 -23.76
N LEU A 109 -15.12 -3.18 -24.68
CA LEU A 109 -15.26 -1.76 -25.00
C LEU A 109 -16.63 -1.46 -25.61
N GLU A 110 -17.12 -2.33 -26.53
CA GLU A 110 -18.46 -2.22 -27.11
C GLU A 110 -19.57 -2.37 -26.06
N GLU A 111 -19.39 -3.24 -25.05
CA GLU A 111 -20.31 -3.37 -23.92
C GLU A 111 -20.52 -2.03 -23.21
N ILE A 112 -19.45 -1.30 -22.90
CA ILE A 112 -19.54 0.00 -22.22
C ILE A 112 -20.09 1.06 -23.17
N THR A 113 -19.58 1.14 -24.40
CA THR A 113 -19.98 2.20 -25.36
C THR A 113 -21.41 2.04 -25.88
N SER A 114 -21.98 0.83 -25.79
CA SER A 114 -23.39 0.56 -26.16
C SER A 114 -24.42 1.08 -25.17
N LEU A 115 -24.02 1.49 -23.96
CA LEU A 115 -24.93 2.11 -22.99
C LEU A 115 -25.57 3.38 -23.55
N ARG A 116 -26.89 3.50 -23.50
CA ARG A 116 -27.65 4.61 -24.12
C ARG A 116 -28.13 5.63 -23.10
N ASN A 117 -28.38 5.22 -21.87
CA ASN A 117 -28.95 6.05 -20.81
C ASN A 117 -28.73 5.36 -19.44
N LEU A 118 -29.08 6.05 -18.36
CA LEU A 118 -28.95 5.52 -16.99
C LEU A 118 -29.80 4.27 -16.77
N ALA A 119 -30.94 4.13 -17.43
CA ALA A 119 -31.77 2.93 -17.31
C ALA A 119 -31.06 1.68 -17.85
N ASP A 120 -30.31 1.81 -18.98
CA ASP A 120 -29.47 0.72 -19.48
C ASP A 120 -28.36 0.35 -18.48
N LEU A 121 -27.72 1.34 -17.87
CA LEU A 121 -26.72 1.10 -16.82
C LEU A 121 -27.32 0.39 -15.61
N ASN A 122 -28.49 0.84 -15.13
CA ASN A 122 -29.19 0.21 -14.01
C ASN A 122 -29.51 -1.27 -14.25
N LEU A 123 -29.88 -1.62 -15.48
CA LEU A 123 -30.15 -3.01 -15.85
C LEU A 123 -28.90 -3.88 -15.87
N ARG A 124 -27.76 -3.31 -16.20
CA ARG A 124 -26.50 -4.03 -16.47
C ARG A 124 -25.44 -3.83 -15.38
N ALA A 125 -25.68 -2.96 -14.40
CA ALA A 125 -24.69 -2.59 -13.40
C ALA A 125 -24.14 -3.79 -12.61
N ALA A 126 -24.99 -4.73 -12.20
CA ALA A 126 -24.55 -5.92 -11.50
C ALA A 126 -23.68 -6.85 -12.39
N ASP A 127 -23.99 -6.95 -13.68
CA ASP A 127 -23.19 -7.72 -14.62
C ASP A 127 -21.86 -7.02 -14.91
N PHE A 128 -21.85 -5.69 -15.07
CA PHE A 128 -20.61 -4.92 -15.17
C PHE A 128 -19.73 -5.14 -13.93
N TYR A 129 -20.29 -5.07 -12.73
CA TYR A 129 -19.55 -5.31 -11.51
C TYR A 129 -18.95 -6.72 -11.46
N LYS A 130 -19.75 -7.76 -11.77
CA LYS A 130 -19.30 -9.16 -11.81
C LYS A 130 -18.22 -9.40 -12.86
N ASN A 131 -18.25 -8.65 -13.96
CA ASN A 131 -17.23 -8.67 -15.01
C ASN A 131 -16.06 -7.73 -14.74
N ALA A 132 -15.95 -7.22 -13.51
CA ALA A 132 -14.86 -6.35 -13.04
C ALA A 132 -14.69 -5.05 -13.84
N PHE A 133 -15.78 -4.52 -14.40
CA PHE A 133 -15.78 -3.16 -14.97
C PHE A 133 -15.92 -2.11 -13.87
N ASP A 134 -15.27 -0.98 -14.06
CA ASP A 134 -15.43 0.18 -13.18
C ASP A 134 -16.86 0.72 -13.23
N LEU A 135 -17.42 0.98 -12.05
CA LEU A 135 -18.70 1.63 -11.86
C LEU A 135 -18.50 2.94 -11.06
N PRO A 136 -19.47 3.90 -11.11
CA PRO A 136 -19.38 5.14 -10.34
C PRO A 136 -19.61 4.94 -8.82
N ILE A 137 -19.59 3.71 -8.36
CA ILE A 137 -19.67 3.28 -6.96
C ILE A 137 -18.68 2.15 -6.72
N SER A 138 -18.29 1.96 -5.46
CA SER A 138 -17.47 0.82 -5.02
C SER A 138 -18.21 -0.01 -3.98
N VAL A 139 -18.17 -1.32 -4.14
CA VAL A 139 -18.72 -2.30 -3.19
C VAL A 139 -17.66 -3.37 -2.94
N SER A 140 -17.53 -3.82 -1.71
CA SER A 140 -16.63 -4.93 -1.36
C SER A 140 -17.15 -5.70 -0.15
N VAL A 141 -16.66 -6.92 0.03
CA VAL A 141 -16.95 -7.74 1.21
C VAL A 141 -15.66 -7.92 1.99
N ASP A 142 -15.69 -7.57 3.27
CA ASP A 142 -14.58 -7.74 4.19
C ASP A 142 -15.09 -8.00 5.60
N ALA A 143 -14.17 -8.28 6.55
CA ALA A 143 -14.53 -8.51 7.95
C ALA A 143 -15.28 -7.30 8.53
N ASP A 144 -16.30 -7.57 9.35
CA ASP A 144 -16.98 -6.53 10.12
C ASP A 144 -16.07 -6.04 11.24
N MET A 145 -15.73 -4.75 11.27
CA MET A 145 -14.84 -4.21 12.31
C MET A 145 -15.40 -4.37 13.74
N LYS A 146 -16.72 -4.52 13.92
CA LYS A 146 -17.34 -4.74 15.24
C LYS A 146 -17.45 -6.22 15.61
N ASP A 147 -17.41 -7.11 14.65
CA ASP A 147 -17.38 -8.57 14.83
C ASP A 147 -16.52 -9.21 13.74
N THR A 148 -15.23 -9.25 13.95
CA THR A 148 -14.25 -9.73 12.97
C THR A 148 -14.32 -11.24 12.64
N LYS A 149 -15.33 -11.94 13.13
CA LYS A 149 -15.63 -13.34 12.78
C LYS A 149 -16.53 -13.47 11.56
N VAL A 150 -17.24 -12.39 11.21
CA VAL A 150 -18.20 -12.37 10.12
C VAL A 150 -17.81 -11.33 9.08
N HIS A 151 -18.27 -11.53 7.84
CA HIS A 151 -18.09 -10.57 6.77
C HIS A 151 -19.31 -9.64 6.65
N VAL A 152 -19.08 -8.46 6.12
CA VAL A 152 -20.10 -7.42 5.87
C VAL A 152 -19.78 -6.72 4.54
N VAL A 153 -20.78 -6.08 3.96
CA VAL A 153 -20.63 -5.29 2.74
C VAL A 153 -20.20 -3.87 3.09
N TYR A 154 -19.13 -3.43 2.44
CA TYR A 154 -18.65 -2.05 2.45
C TYR A 154 -19.06 -1.33 1.17
N PHE A 155 -19.44 -0.06 1.29
CA PHE A 155 -19.81 0.82 0.19
C PHE A 155 -19.04 2.13 0.25
N GLY A 156 -18.56 2.60 -0.90
CA GLY A 156 -17.86 3.89 -1.05
C GLY A 156 -17.89 4.40 -2.47
N GLY A 157 -17.15 5.46 -2.72
CA GLY A 157 -16.97 6.02 -4.05
C GLY A 157 -15.90 5.27 -4.86
N PRO A 158 -15.82 5.53 -6.17
CA PRO A 158 -14.80 4.95 -7.06
C PRO A 158 -13.46 5.67 -6.93
N GLY A 159 -12.39 5.07 -7.48
CA GLY A 159 -11.08 5.71 -7.56
C GLY A 159 -11.03 6.85 -8.57
N LEU A 160 -10.28 7.91 -8.25
CA LEU A 160 -10.03 9.06 -9.12
C LEU A 160 -8.97 8.77 -10.19
N PHE A 161 -8.81 9.69 -11.16
CA PHE A 161 -7.69 9.65 -12.10
C PHE A 161 -6.40 10.19 -11.47
N LEU A 162 -6.48 11.30 -10.73
CA LEU A 162 -5.32 11.83 -9.99
C LEU A 162 -5.13 11.11 -8.65
N PRO A 163 -3.90 11.09 -8.12
CA PRO A 163 -3.55 10.26 -6.96
C PRO A 163 -4.35 10.55 -5.67
N ASP A 164 -4.70 11.81 -5.44
CA ASP A 164 -5.46 12.24 -4.27
C ASP A 164 -6.42 13.39 -4.61
N THR A 165 -7.47 13.57 -3.80
CA THR A 165 -8.43 14.69 -3.97
C THR A 165 -7.74 16.04 -3.91
N THR A 166 -6.74 16.21 -3.05
CA THR A 166 -5.96 17.45 -2.91
C THR A 166 -5.10 17.75 -4.14
N THR A 167 -4.78 16.75 -4.96
CA THR A 167 -4.03 16.95 -6.21
C THR A 167 -4.80 17.83 -7.21
N TYR A 168 -6.15 17.76 -7.21
CA TYR A 168 -7.01 18.59 -8.08
C TYR A 168 -6.96 20.08 -7.77
N GLU A 169 -6.56 20.44 -6.54
CA GLU A 169 -6.40 21.83 -6.10
C GLU A 169 -4.98 22.37 -6.39
N ASN A 170 -4.05 21.49 -6.77
CA ASN A 170 -2.68 21.86 -7.09
C ASN A 170 -2.63 22.57 -8.45
N PRO A 171 -1.85 23.68 -8.62
CA PRO A 171 -1.64 24.31 -9.92
C PRO A 171 -1.16 23.37 -11.03
N ALA A 172 -0.42 22.30 -10.69
CA ALA A 172 0.05 21.29 -11.65
C ALA A 172 -1.04 20.31 -12.12
N ALA A 173 -2.24 20.32 -11.52
CA ALA A 173 -3.32 19.39 -11.89
C ALA A 173 -3.73 19.54 -13.35
N ALA A 174 -3.78 20.76 -13.88
CA ALA A 174 -4.16 21.04 -15.26
C ALA A 174 -3.20 20.35 -16.26
N ASP A 175 -1.90 20.38 -15.99
CA ASP A 175 -0.89 19.74 -16.85
C ASP A 175 -0.99 18.21 -16.78
N LEU A 176 -1.17 17.66 -15.59
CA LEU A 176 -1.37 16.21 -15.40
C LEU A 176 -2.63 15.71 -16.12
N LEU A 177 -3.75 16.43 -15.97
CA LEU A 177 -5.02 16.09 -16.63
C LEU A 177 -4.92 16.25 -18.16
N LYS A 178 -4.13 17.21 -18.65
CA LYS A 178 -3.87 17.34 -20.09
C LYS A 178 -3.10 16.15 -20.65
N VAL A 179 -2.09 15.66 -19.93
CA VAL A 179 -1.36 14.44 -20.32
C VAL A 179 -2.30 13.23 -20.35
N LEU A 180 -3.13 13.06 -19.31
CA LEU A 180 -4.13 12.00 -19.27
C LEU A 180 -5.14 12.09 -20.42
N GLN A 181 -5.62 13.31 -20.73
CA GLN A 181 -6.52 13.56 -21.85
C GLN A 181 -5.90 13.10 -23.16
N ASP A 182 -4.71 13.59 -23.49
CA ASP A 182 -4.02 13.27 -24.75
C ASP A 182 -3.75 11.77 -24.87
N GLN A 183 -3.31 11.14 -23.77
CA GLN A 183 -3.09 9.68 -23.69
C GLN A 183 -4.39 8.91 -23.96
N SER A 184 -5.47 9.26 -23.26
CA SER A 184 -6.74 8.54 -23.35
C SER A 184 -7.40 8.68 -24.72
N GLU A 185 -7.39 9.87 -25.31
CA GLU A 185 -7.86 10.10 -26.68
C GLU A 185 -7.06 9.27 -27.70
N ASN A 186 -5.73 9.19 -27.55
CA ASN A 186 -4.87 8.39 -28.40
C ASN A 186 -5.16 6.88 -28.26
N LEU A 187 -5.26 6.37 -27.03
CA LEU A 187 -5.56 4.96 -26.77
C LEU A 187 -6.92 4.55 -27.36
N LEU A 188 -7.96 5.39 -27.21
CA LEU A 188 -9.29 5.12 -27.77
C LEU A 188 -9.25 5.09 -29.29
N LYS A 189 -8.53 5.99 -29.95
CA LYS A 189 -8.34 5.98 -31.41
C LYS A 189 -7.60 4.73 -31.87
N MET A 190 -6.55 4.31 -31.15
CA MET A 190 -5.84 3.05 -31.43
C MET A 190 -6.76 1.83 -31.29
N ALA A 191 -7.74 1.90 -30.38
CA ALA A 191 -8.77 0.86 -30.21
C ALA A 191 -9.91 0.92 -31.24
N GLY A 192 -9.87 1.85 -32.19
CA GLY A 192 -10.83 1.97 -33.29
C GLY A 192 -12.04 2.88 -32.99
N VAL A 193 -12.00 3.63 -31.90
CA VAL A 193 -13.01 4.67 -31.59
C VAL A 193 -12.77 5.89 -32.51
N SER A 194 -13.84 6.52 -33.02
CA SER A 194 -13.72 7.74 -33.82
C SER A 194 -13.04 8.88 -33.04
N GLU A 195 -12.37 9.78 -33.72
CA GLU A 195 -11.72 10.93 -33.07
C GLU A 195 -12.74 11.82 -32.32
N GLU A 196 -13.93 12.00 -32.89
CA GLU A 196 -15.02 12.77 -32.27
C GLU A 196 -15.52 12.11 -30.98
N ASP A 197 -15.81 10.81 -31.02
CA ASP A 197 -16.27 10.06 -29.85
C ASP A 197 -15.19 9.96 -28.78
N ALA A 198 -13.93 9.70 -29.17
CA ALA A 198 -12.81 9.63 -28.24
C ALA A 198 -12.65 10.93 -27.46
N LYS A 199 -12.69 12.07 -28.15
CA LYS A 199 -12.64 13.39 -27.52
C LYS A 199 -13.82 13.62 -26.59
N LYS A 200 -15.06 13.29 -27.03
CA LYS A 200 -16.25 13.44 -26.19
C LYS A 200 -16.16 12.60 -24.91
N TYR A 201 -15.81 11.32 -25.03
CA TYR A 201 -15.67 10.45 -23.84
C TYR A 201 -14.65 10.99 -22.83
N VAL A 202 -13.52 11.48 -23.30
CA VAL A 202 -12.46 11.99 -22.41
C VAL A 202 -12.88 13.31 -21.75
N GLU A 203 -13.47 14.25 -22.51
CA GLU A 203 -14.00 15.50 -21.95
C GLU A 203 -15.07 15.22 -20.85
N ASP A 204 -15.99 14.30 -21.12
CA ASP A 204 -17.06 13.93 -20.20
C ASP A 204 -16.49 13.19 -18.96
N ALA A 205 -15.51 12.30 -19.16
CA ALA A 205 -14.81 11.62 -18.09
C ALA A 205 -14.15 12.59 -17.09
N LEU A 206 -13.43 13.58 -17.60
CA LEU A 206 -12.74 14.58 -16.77
C LEU A 206 -13.72 15.46 -15.98
N LYS A 207 -14.90 15.76 -16.55
CA LYS A 207 -15.95 16.49 -15.82
C LYS A 207 -16.48 15.67 -14.65
N PHE A 208 -16.78 14.39 -14.87
CA PHE A 208 -17.28 13.51 -13.82
C PHE A 208 -16.25 13.30 -12.72
N ASP A 209 -15.00 13.01 -13.07
CA ASP A 209 -13.91 12.80 -12.13
C ASP A 209 -13.66 14.03 -11.24
N LYS A 210 -13.77 15.25 -11.83
CA LYS A 210 -13.71 16.49 -11.06
C LYS A 210 -14.89 16.66 -10.08
N LYS A 211 -16.09 16.17 -10.42
CA LYS A 211 -17.23 16.16 -9.48
C LYS A 211 -16.95 15.19 -8.32
N LEU A 212 -16.44 14.00 -8.64
CA LEU A 212 -16.06 13.00 -7.64
C LEU A 212 -15.00 13.51 -6.66
N SER A 213 -13.97 14.22 -7.14
CA SER A 213 -12.88 14.72 -6.30
C SER A 213 -13.33 15.65 -5.17
N LYS A 214 -14.51 16.27 -5.28
CA LYS A 214 -15.06 17.18 -4.27
C LYS A 214 -15.74 16.45 -3.11
N VAL A 215 -16.14 15.20 -3.29
CA VAL A 215 -16.94 14.46 -2.32
C VAL A 215 -16.24 13.21 -1.78
N LEU A 216 -15.22 12.72 -2.46
CA LEU A 216 -14.41 11.60 -2.00
C LEU A 216 -13.45 12.02 -0.87
N LYS A 217 -13.01 11.06 -0.10
CA LYS A 217 -12.00 11.26 0.96
C LYS A 217 -10.62 11.50 0.38
N SER A 218 -9.88 12.40 1.03
CA SER A 218 -8.43 12.54 0.82
C SER A 218 -7.64 11.43 1.51
N THR A 219 -6.36 11.28 1.17
CA THR A 219 -5.44 10.38 1.86
C THR A 219 -5.37 10.67 3.36
N GLU A 220 -5.36 11.94 3.77
CA GLU A 220 -5.42 12.31 5.21
C GLU A 220 -6.68 11.77 5.89
N GLU A 221 -7.84 11.86 5.23
CA GLU A 221 -9.10 11.34 5.77
C GLU A 221 -9.11 9.79 5.85
N TRP A 222 -8.46 9.11 4.88
CA TRP A 222 -8.30 7.66 4.88
C TRP A 222 -7.30 7.17 5.95
N ALA A 223 -6.33 8.01 6.35
CA ALA A 223 -5.36 7.67 7.40
C ALA A 223 -6.01 7.38 8.77
N ASP A 224 -7.20 7.92 9.05
CA ASP A 224 -8.06 7.48 10.17
C ASP A 224 -9.03 6.37 9.69
N TYR A 225 -8.47 5.19 9.37
CA TYR A 225 -9.28 4.11 8.79
C TYR A 225 -10.40 3.58 9.72
N PRO A 226 -10.35 3.63 11.06
CA PRO A 226 -11.53 3.32 11.87
C PRO A 226 -12.74 4.22 11.60
N ALA A 227 -12.52 5.46 11.11
CA ALA A 227 -13.59 6.38 10.74
C ALA A 227 -14.36 5.97 9.46
N MET A 228 -13.88 4.96 8.72
CA MET A 228 -14.63 4.39 7.60
C MET A 228 -15.77 3.45 8.05
N TYR A 229 -15.85 3.10 9.33
CA TYR A 229 -16.90 2.23 9.85
C TYR A 229 -18.16 3.01 10.21
N ASN A 230 -19.05 3.21 9.22
CA ASN A 230 -20.33 3.87 9.41
C ASN A 230 -21.45 2.89 9.02
N PRO A 231 -21.91 2.03 9.96
CA PRO A 231 -22.96 1.04 9.68
C PRO A 231 -24.30 1.73 9.45
N MET A 232 -25.00 1.33 8.40
CA MET A 232 -26.32 1.82 8.03
C MET A 232 -27.24 0.62 7.75
N PRO A 233 -28.45 0.55 8.34
CA PRO A 233 -29.43 -0.47 7.98
C PRO A 233 -29.72 -0.45 6.47
N LEU A 234 -29.90 -1.62 5.84
CA LEU A 234 -30.05 -1.71 4.40
C LEU A 234 -31.18 -0.83 3.85
N ALA A 235 -32.34 -0.79 4.51
CA ALA A 235 -33.47 0.02 4.05
C ALA A 235 -33.15 1.53 4.05
N GLU A 236 -32.45 2.02 5.08
CA GLU A 236 -32.00 3.42 5.16
C GLU A 236 -30.96 3.74 4.08
N PHE A 237 -30.09 2.79 3.78
CA PHE A 237 -29.10 2.91 2.72
C PHE A 237 -29.77 2.95 1.34
N GLU A 238 -30.73 2.04 1.06
CA GLU A 238 -31.47 1.99 -0.19
C GLU A 238 -32.28 3.28 -0.43
N ASP A 239 -32.82 3.89 0.62
CA ASP A 239 -33.58 5.16 0.54
C ASP A 239 -32.72 6.37 0.11
N LYS A 240 -31.39 6.25 0.11
CA LYS A 240 -30.48 7.28 -0.42
C LYS A 240 -30.43 7.34 -1.95
N PHE A 241 -30.95 6.31 -2.62
CA PHE A 241 -30.86 6.15 -4.07
C PHE A 241 -32.25 6.20 -4.71
N ASP A 242 -32.43 7.13 -5.64
CA ASP A 242 -33.63 7.18 -6.50
C ASP A 242 -33.28 6.90 -7.96
N SER A 243 -32.28 7.54 -8.49
CA SER A 243 -31.86 7.43 -9.90
C SER A 243 -31.12 6.13 -10.19
N PHE A 244 -30.13 5.76 -9.37
CA PHE A 244 -29.43 4.49 -9.47
C PHE A 244 -30.19 3.42 -8.68
N LYS A 245 -30.54 2.30 -9.33
CA LYS A 245 -31.36 1.23 -8.72
C LYS A 245 -30.51 0.30 -7.85
N ILE A 246 -30.04 0.80 -6.70
CA ILE A 246 -29.15 0.11 -5.78
C ILE A 246 -29.77 -1.18 -5.21
N ASP A 247 -31.09 -1.20 -4.97
CA ASP A 247 -31.83 -2.37 -4.48
C ASP A 247 -31.75 -3.53 -5.48
N ASN A 248 -31.94 -3.24 -6.78
CA ASN A 248 -31.79 -4.21 -7.87
C ASN A 248 -30.34 -4.66 -8.03
N PHE A 249 -29.39 -3.72 -7.96
CA PHE A 249 -27.97 -4.00 -8.03
C PHE A 249 -27.54 -5.00 -6.93
N LEU A 250 -27.82 -4.72 -5.68
CA LEU A 250 -27.48 -5.58 -4.55
C LEU A 250 -28.19 -6.95 -4.60
N SER A 251 -29.46 -7.00 -5.03
CA SER A 251 -30.19 -8.24 -5.21
C SER A 251 -29.61 -9.16 -6.28
N ASN A 252 -28.95 -8.58 -7.29
CA ASN A 252 -28.28 -9.35 -8.34
C ASN A 252 -26.83 -9.72 -7.99
N LEU A 253 -26.20 -9.01 -7.02
CA LEU A 253 -24.87 -9.37 -6.54
C LEU A 253 -24.90 -10.48 -5.50
N PHE A 254 -25.84 -10.42 -4.55
CA PHE A 254 -25.90 -11.31 -3.39
C PHE A 254 -27.11 -12.21 -3.41
N ALA A 255 -26.92 -13.51 -3.20
CA ALA A 255 -28.01 -14.47 -3.07
C ALA A 255 -28.91 -14.15 -1.86
N GLN A 256 -28.34 -13.59 -0.80
CA GLN A 256 -29.02 -13.04 0.35
C GLN A 256 -28.54 -11.61 0.57
N LYS A 257 -29.46 -10.65 0.54
CA LYS A 257 -29.10 -9.26 0.82
C LYS A 257 -28.50 -9.10 2.23
N PRO A 258 -27.50 -8.23 2.40
CA PRO A 258 -26.96 -7.89 3.72
C PRO A 258 -28.01 -7.18 4.57
N GLU A 259 -27.93 -7.32 5.89
CA GLU A 259 -28.83 -6.59 6.81
C GLU A 259 -28.44 -5.12 6.97
N LYS A 260 -27.15 -4.83 6.80
CA LYS A 260 -26.54 -3.50 6.89
C LYS A 260 -25.43 -3.33 5.87
N ILE A 261 -25.13 -2.09 5.56
CA ILE A 261 -23.97 -1.67 4.74
C ILE A 261 -23.04 -0.82 5.60
N ILE A 262 -21.74 -1.03 5.47
CA ILE A 262 -20.75 -0.12 6.06
C ILE A 262 -20.41 0.95 5.02
N VAL A 263 -20.81 2.19 5.31
CA VAL A 263 -20.52 3.33 4.43
C VAL A 263 -19.15 3.89 4.77
N THR A 264 -18.18 3.70 3.85
CA THR A 264 -16.81 4.17 4.07
C THR A 264 -16.67 5.67 3.85
N GLU A 265 -17.51 6.24 2.99
CA GLU A 265 -17.51 7.66 2.59
C GLU A 265 -18.91 8.27 2.69
N PRO A 266 -19.35 8.67 3.90
CA PRO A 266 -20.70 9.25 4.09
C PRO A 266 -20.94 10.48 3.21
N ARG A 267 -19.94 11.35 3.03
CA ARG A 267 -20.04 12.54 2.15
C ARG A 267 -20.35 12.16 0.70
N PHE A 268 -19.73 11.09 0.18
CA PHE A 268 -20.04 10.59 -1.16
C PHE A 268 -21.49 10.08 -1.23
N LEU A 269 -21.94 9.28 -0.25
CA LEU A 269 -23.32 8.77 -0.20
C LEU A 269 -24.34 9.90 -0.15
N ASP A 270 -24.08 10.97 0.60
CA ASP A 270 -24.99 12.12 0.69
C ASP A 270 -25.13 12.90 -0.62
N HIS A 271 -24.18 12.74 -1.56
CA HIS A 271 -24.20 13.39 -2.88
C HIS A 271 -24.45 12.42 -4.05
N VAL A 272 -24.80 11.16 -3.77
CA VAL A 272 -24.92 10.13 -4.81
C VAL A 272 -25.97 10.49 -5.87
N GLU A 273 -27.12 11.08 -5.48
CA GLU A 273 -28.16 11.49 -6.41
C GLU A 273 -27.77 12.70 -7.29
N GLU A 274 -26.91 13.59 -6.78
CA GLU A 274 -26.36 14.70 -7.56
C GLU A 274 -25.33 14.22 -8.59
N LEU A 275 -24.68 13.10 -8.32
CA LEU A 275 -23.63 12.53 -9.16
C LEU A 275 -24.16 11.52 -10.16
N ILE A 276 -25.01 10.58 -9.72
CA ILE A 276 -25.46 9.44 -10.51
C ILE A 276 -26.94 9.61 -10.88
N ASN A 277 -27.17 10.34 -11.97
CA ASN A 277 -28.49 10.62 -12.51
C ASN A 277 -28.44 10.68 -14.04
N GLU A 278 -29.61 10.82 -14.70
CA GLU A 278 -29.69 10.86 -16.16
C GLU A 278 -28.96 12.05 -16.77
N ASP A 279 -28.97 13.22 -16.12
CA ASP A 279 -28.30 14.42 -16.64
C ASP A 279 -26.77 14.26 -16.71
N ASN A 280 -26.20 13.44 -15.83
CA ASN A 280 -24.77 13.13 -15.79
C ASN A 280 -24.41 11.82 -16.53
N PHE A 281 -25.36 11.15 -17.17
CA PHE A 281 -25.12 9.83 -17.76
C PHE A 281 -23.99 9.82 -18.78
N ASP A 282 -23.91 10.80 -19.67
CA ASP A 282 -22.82 10.89 -20.65
C ASP A 282 -21.45 11.03 -19.98
N GLU A 283 -21.36 11.78 -18.88
CA GLU A 283 -20.14 11.96 -18.11
C GLU A 283 -19.73 10.63 -17.41
N ILE A 284 -20.70 9.90 -16.83
CA ILE A 284 -20.47 8.59 -16.20
C ILE A 284 -19.97 7.58 -17.25
N LYS A 285 -20.62 7.51 -18.39
CA LYS A 285 -20.24 6.63 -19.50
C LYS A 285 -18.83 6.95 -19.99
N GLY A 286 -18.52 8.23 -20.22
CA GLY A 286 -17.18 8.69 -20.60
C GLY A 286 -16.14 8.28 -19.57
N TRP A 287 -16.44 8.45 -18.28
CA TRP A 287 -15.55 8.06 -17.19
C TRP A 287 -15.30 6.54 -17.19
N MET A 288 -16.33 5.70 -17.35
CA MET A 288 -16.18 4.24 -17.46
C MET A 288 -15.31 3.84 -18.66
N VAL A 289 -15.51 4.47 -19.82
CA VAL A 289 -14.71 4.23 -21.03
C VAL A 289 -13.24 4.57 -20.82
N VAL A 290 -12.96 5.73 -20.20
CA VAL A 290 -11.57 6.19 -19.95
C VAL A 290 -10.88 5.34 -18.88
N LYS A 291 -11.59 4.94 -17.82
CA LYS A 291 -11.09 3.97 -16.83
C LYS A 291 -10.71 2.66 -17.52
N PHE A 292 -11.60 2.11 -18.31
CA PHE A 292 -11.38 0.85 -19.02
C PHE A 292 -10.16 0.91 -19.92
N ILE A 293 -10.09 1.87 -20.86
CA ILE A 293 -9.00 1.88 -21.84
C ILE A 293 -7.61 2.09 -21.21
N ASN A 294 -7.50 2.94 -20.18
CA ASN A 294 -6.25 3.12 -19.46
C ASN A 294 -5.90 1.91 -18.59
N GLY A 295 -6.88 1.22 -18.02
CA GLY A 295 -6.67 0.03 -17.20
C GLY A 295 -6.17 -1.18 -18.00
N VAL A 296 -6.59 -1.34 -19.26
CA VAL A 296 -6.29 -2.54 -20.05
C VAL A 296 -5.15 -2.37 -21.05
N ALA A 297 -4.75 -1.14 -21.38
CA ALA A 297 -3.75 -0.86 -22.42
C ALA A 297 -2.43 -1.62 -22.22
N ALA A 298 -1.99 -1.81 -20.97
CA ALA A 298 -0.77 -2.53 -20.65
C ALA A 298 -0.82 -4.04 -20.97
N TYR A 299 -2.00 -4.60 -21.16
CA TYR A 299 -2.19 -6.02 -21.52
C TYR A 299 -2.19 -6.27 -23.04
N LEU A 300 -2.17 -5.21 -23.85
CA LEU A 300 -2.22 -5.28 -25.30
C LEU A 300 -0.82 -5.27 -25.92
N SER A 301 -0.72 -4.81 -27.17
CA SER A 301 0.53 -4.74 -27.93
C SER A 301 1.56 -3.76 -27.34
N GLN A 302 2.80 -3.79 -27.85
CA GLN A 302 3.88 -2.92 -27.38
C GLN A 302 3.56 -1.42 -27.62
N ASP A 303 2.95 -1.06 -28.74
CA ASP A 303 2.54 0.31 -29.02
C ASP A 303 1.45 0.81 -28.07
N PHE A 304 0.51 -0.04 -27.64
CA PHE A 304 -0.43 0.30 -26.56
C PHE A 304 0.26 0.53 -25.22
N ARG A 305 1.25 -0.29 -24.87
CA ARG A 305 2.04 -0.09 -23.65
C ARG A 305 2.77 1.26 -23.67
N GLU A 306 3.39 1.59 -24.79
CA GLU A 306 4.08 2.86 -24.97
C GLU A 306 3.12 4.04 -24.94
N ALA A 307 1.96 3.93 -25.58
CA ALA A 307 0.93 4.95 -25.57
C ALA A 307 0.30 5.18 -24.19
N ALA A 308 0.30 4.19 -23.30
CA ALA A 308 -0.23 4.28 -21.94
C ALA A 308 0.80 4.75 -20.89
N PHE A 309 2.03 5.06 -21.29
CA PHE A 309 3.09 5.43 -20.35
C PHE A 309 3.16 6.93 -19.97
N PRO A 310 2.79 7.90 -20.84
CA PRO A 310 3.02 9.33 -20.58
C PRO A 310 2.44 9.84 -19.26
N PHE A 311 1.26 9.40 -18.87
CA PHE A 311 0.63 9.84 -17.63
C PHE A 311 1.38 9.31 -16.39
N SER A 312 1.74 8.03 -16.38
CA SER A 312 2.58 7.45 -15.33
C SER A 312 3.94 8.13 -15.25
N GLN A 313 4.54 8.48 -16.39
CA GLN A 313 5.78 9.25 -16.45
C GLN A 313 5.62 10.64 -15.83
N ALA A 314 4.52 11.34 -16.14
CA ALA A 314 4.25 12.66 -15.57
C ALA A 314 4.10 12.64 -14.04
N LEU A 315 3.51 11.58 -13.49
CA LEU A 315 3.34 11.38 -12.05
C LEU A 315 4.63 10.98 -11.33
N SER A 316 5.49 10.20 -11.96
CA SER A 316 6.65 9.57 -11.31
C SER A 316 8.00 10.14 -11.72
N GLY A 317 8.08 10.82 -12.86
CA GLY A 317 9.35 11.24 -13.48
C GLY A 317 10.17 10.09 -14.08
N GLN A 318 9.66 8.86 -14.06
CA GLN A 318 10.35 7.67 -14.59
C GLN A 318 10.77 7.88 -16.05
N PRO A 319 12.08 7.77 -16.40
CA PRO A 319 12.56 8.10 -17.75
C PRO A 319 12.07 7.16 -18.86
N GLU A 320 12.02 5.85 -18.58
CA GLU A 320 11.77 4.80 -19.57
C GLU A 320 10.73 3.80 -19.09
N LEU A 321 9.97 3.26 -20.03
CA LEU A 321 9.08 2.12 -19.77
C LEU A 321 9.92 0.86 -19.49
N SER A 322 9.47 0.02 -18.55
CA SER A 322 10.14 -1.27 -18.28
C SER A 322 10.12 -2.18 -19.51
N SER A 323 11.14 -3.05 -19.64
CA SER A 323 11.19 -4.03 -20.74
C SER A 323 9.95 -4.94 -20.74
N GLY A 324 9.61 -5.48 -21.91
CA GLY A 324 8.49 -6.41 -22.04
C GLY A 324 8.64 -7.67 -21.19
N THR A 325 9.84 -8.25 -21.12
CA THR A 325 10.12 -9.42 -20.27
C THR A 325 9.97 -9.12 -18.78
N LYS A 326 10.38 -7.92 -18.34
CA LYS A 326 10.18 -7.49 -16.95
C LYS A 326 8.69 -7.30 -16.63
N GLN A 327 7.93 -6.71 -17.55
CA GLN A 327 6.48 -6.61 -17.42
C GLN A 327 5.83 -7.99 -17.35
N ALA A 328 6.21 -8.92 -18.23
CA ALA A 328 5.66 -10.27 -18.26
C ALA A 328 5.86 -10.99 -16.92
N TYR A 329 7.05 -10.90 -16.33
CA TYR A 329 7.30 -11.42 -14.99
C TYR A 329 6.40 -10.73 -13.94
N ARG A 330 6.33 -9.40 -13.95
CA ARG A 330 5.53 -8.64 -12.97
C ARG A 330 4.04 -8.98 -13.04
N LEU A 331 3.50 -9.20 -14.23
CA LEU A 331 2.10 -9.61 -14.40
C LEU A 331 1.87 -11.02 -13.86
N ALA A 332 2.74 -11.98 -14.20
CA ALA A 332 2.64 -13.33 -13.66
C ALA A 332 2.81 -13.38 -12.13
N ASN A 333 3.78 -12.62 -11.60
CA ASN A 333 3.95 -12.47 -10.15
C ASN A 333 2.76 -11.76 -9.50
N GLY A 334 2.16 -10.76 -10.13
CA GLY A 334 0.99 -10.04 -9.61
C GLY A 334 -0.24 -10.94 -9.49
N MET A 335 -0.58 -11.67 -10.55
CA MET A 335 -1.75 -12.57 -10.56
C MET A 335 -1.57 -13.77 -9.60
N PHE A 336 -0.35 -14.31 -9.48
CA PHE A 336 -0.03 -15.48 -8.66
C PHE A 336 0.89 -15.14 -7.48
N SER A 337 0.69 -13.98 -6.85
CA SER A 337 1.64 -13.40 -5.89
C SER A 337 1.95 -14.31 -4.70
N GLU A 338 0.96 -14.95 -4.09
CA GLU A 338 1.18 -15.86 -2.96
C GLU A 338 1.89 -17.15 -3.42
N VAL A 339 1.52 -17.68 -4.59
CA VAL A 339 2.15 -18.87 -5.20
C VAL A 339 3.63 -18.62 -5.45
N VAL A 340 3.97 -17.48 -6.07
CA VAL A 340 5.36 -17.07 -6.32
C VAL A 340 6.08 -16.76 -5.02
N GLY A 341 5.40 -16.16 -4.05
CA GLY A 341 5.92 -15.89 -2.70
C GLY A 341 6.28 -17.16 -1.93
N VAL A 342 5.46 -18.20 -2.01
CA VAL A 342 5.75 -19.53 -1.43
C VAL A 342 6.95 -20.17 -2.14
N TYR A 343 6.99 -20.12 -3.47
CA TYR A 343 8.16 -20.60 -4.24
C TYR A 343 9.46 -19.90 -3.82
N TYR A 344 9.42 -18.56 -3.72
CA TYR A 344 10.56 -17.76 -3.29
C TYR A 344 11.00 -18.17 -1.87
N GLY A 345 10.06 -18.24 -0.93
CA GLY A 345 10.35 -18.58 0.46
C GLY A 345 10.96 -19.98 0.60
N GLN A 346 10.41 -20.98 -0.09
CA GLN A 346 10.95 -22.35 -0.07
C GLN A 346 12.33 -22.46 -0.72
N THR A 347 12.62 -21.63 -1.71
CA THR A 347 13.87 -21.69 -2.49
C THR A 347 15.00 -20.91 -1.84
N TYR A 348 14.71 -19.73 -1.28
CA TYR A 348 15.72 -18.74 -0.90
C TYR A 348 15.76 -18.41 0.60
N PHE A 349 14.74 -18.83 1.37
CA PHE A 349 14.66 -18.54 2.80
C PHE A 349 14.89 -19.79 3.65
N GLY A 350 15.78 -19.67 4.69
CA GLY A 350 16.17 -20.81 5.51
C GLY A 350 15.40 -20.90 6.84
N ALA A 351 15.23 -22.13 7.34
CA ALA A 351 14.57 -22.41 8.61
C ALA A 351 15.30 -21.80 9.82
N GLU A 352 16.64 -21.73 9.79
CA GLU A 352 17.44 -21.13 10.86
C GLU A 352 17.18 -19.63 11.00
N ALA A 353 17.09 -18.90 9.85
CA ALA A 353 16.75 -17.48 9.84
C ALA A 353 15.33 -17.24 10.37
N LYS A 354 14.37 -18.10 9.99
CA LYS A 354 13.00 -18.04 10.52
C LYS A 354 12.97 -18.14 12.05
N ALA A 355 13.67 -19.12 12.61
CA ALA A 355 13.71 -19.35 14.05
C ALA A 355 14.38 -18.18 14.81
N ASP A 356 15.46 -17.62 14.27
CA ASP A 356 16.15 -16.47 14.88
C ASP A 356 15.28 -15.20 14.85
N VAL A 357 14.57 -14.96 13.76
CA VAL A 357 13.62 -13.82 13.66
C VAL A 357 12.43 -14.00 14.61
N GLU A 358 11.90 -15.22 14.75
CA GLU A 358 10.85 -15.54 15.71
C GLU A 358 11.29 -15.25 17.14
N ASP A 359 12.52 -15.62 17.51
CA ASP A 359 13.13 -15.30 18.82
C ASP A 359 13.22 -13.78 19.02
N MET A 360 13.64 -13.02 17.99
CA MET A 360 13.66 -11.56 18.05
C MET A 360 12.27 -10.96 18.26
N ILE A 361 11.22 -11.51 17.62
CA ILE A 361 9.85 -11.04 17.80
C ILE A 361 9.40 -11.24 19.24
N HIS A 362 9.60 -12.42 19.80
CA HIS A 362 9.27 -12.70 21.21
C HIS A 362 10.01 -11.76 22.16
N LYS A 363 11.27 -11.49 21.89
CA LYS A 363 12.04 -10.54 22.69
C LYS A 363 11.49 -9.11 22.60
N MET A 364 11.06 -8.65 21.42
CA MET A 364 10.42 -7.33 21.29
C MET A 364 9.07 -7.29 22.03
N ILE A 365 8.29 -8.38 22.00
CA ILE A 365 7.06 -8.50 22.77
C ILE A 365 7.36 -8.37 24.29
N ASP A 366 8.39 -9.04 24.79
CA ASP A 366 8.80 -8.94 26.20
C ASP A 366 9.24 -7.51 26.58
N VAL A 367 9.97 -6.82 25.70
CA VAL A 367 10.36 -5.41 25.90
C VAL A 367 9.12 -4.52 25.95
N TYR A 368 8.17 -4.70 25.04
CA TYR A 368 6.90 -3.96 25.04
C TYR A 368 6.08 -4.21 26.31
N GLU A 369 5.95 -5.46 26.74
CA GLU A 369 5.24 -5.82 27.96
C GLU A 369 5.84 -5.11 29.19
N LYS A 370 7.18 -5.13 29.30
CA LYS A 370 7.88 -4.42 30.36
C LYS A 370 7.60 -2.93 30.32
N ARG A 371 7.72 -2.30 29.15
CA ARG A 371 7.48 -0.87 28.97
C ARG A 371 6.04 -0.47 29.31
N ILE A 372 5.04 -1.25 28.87
CA ILE A 372 3.63 -1.03 29.22
C ILE A 372 3.44 -1.16 30.74
N SER A 373 4.03 -2.16 31.37
CA SER A 373 3.92 -2.40 32.82
C SER A 373 4.53 -1.26 33.64
N GLU A 374 5.65 -0.71 33.19
CA GLU A 374 6.39 0.38 33.84
C GLU A 374 5.90 1.77 33.42
N ASN A 375 4.96 1.88 32.47
CA ASN A 375 4.43 3.14 31.97
C ASN A 375 3.79 3.96 33.11
N ASP A 376 4.10 5.26 33.19
CA ASP A 376 3.72 6.12 34.31
C ASP A 376 2.40 6.89 34.09
N TRP A 377 1.87 6.91 32.87
CA TRP A 377 0.64 7.60 32.55
C TRP A 377 -0.57 6.71 32.29
N LEU A 378 -0.36 5.40 32.08
CA LEU A 378 -1.45 4.42 31.90
C LEU A 378 -1.97 3.93 33.26
N SER A 379 -3.28 3.80 33.39
CA SER A 379 -3.92 3.11 34.51
C SER A 379 -3.64 1.60 34.48
N GLU A 380 -3.71 0.96 35.65
CA GLU A 380 -3.52 -0.48 35.76
C GLU A 380 -4.51 -1.32 34.92
N ASP A 381 -5.73 -0.83 34.74
CA ASP A 381 -6.74 -1.51 33.94
C ASP A 381 -6.41 -1.45 32.44
N THR A 382 -5.94 -0.32 31.92
CA THR A 382 -5.48 -0.18 30.53
C THR A 382 -4.21 -0.98 30.29
N LYS A 383 -3.23 -0.97 31.22
CA LYS A 383 -2.02 -1.80 31.13
C LYS A 383 -2.33 -3.28 30.98
N LYS A 384 -3.24 -3.81 31.81
CA LYS A 384 -3.64 -5.24 31.74
C LYS A 384 -4.23 -5.60 30.39
N LYS A 385 -5.13 -4.78 29.87
CA LYS A 385 -5.75 -5.00 28.55
C LYS A 385 -4.74 -4.87 27.40
N ALA A 386 -3.83 -3.90 27.46
CA ALA A 386 -2.75 -3.75 26.49
C ALA A 386 -1.84 -5.00 26.46
N ILE A 387 -1.47 -5.55 27.62
CA ILE A 387 -0.67 -6.77 27.70
C ILE A 387 -1.42 -7.97 27.15
N VAL A 388 -2.73 -8.11 27.41
CA VAL A 388 -3.55 -9.17 26.82
C VAL A 388 -3.53 -9.08 25.30
N LYS A 389 -3.73 -7.87 24.73
CA LYS A 389 -3.68 -7.64 23.29
C LYS A 389 -2.31 -7.96 22.70
N LEU A 390 -1.24 -7.51 23.34
CA LEU A 390 0.15 -7.79 22.95
C LEU A 390 0.45 -9.29 22.87
N ARG A 391 0.04 -10.04 23.88
CA ARG A 391 0.26 -11.49 23.93
C ARG A 391 -0.63 -12.29 22.97
N ALA A 392 -1.73 -11.70 22.51
CA ALA A 392 -2.65 -12.29 21.55
C ALA A 392 -2.21 -12.10 20.08
N LEU A 393 -1.10 -11.41 19.82
CA LEU A 393 -0.56 -11.21 18.47
C LEU A 393 -0.30 -12.53 17.76
N ILE A 394 -0.82 -12.66 16.55
CA ILE A 394 -0.55 -13.80 15.66
C ILE A 394 0.69 -13.47 14.82
N LEU A 395 1.65 -14.41 14.78
CA LEU A 395 2.92 -14.23 14.06
C LEU A 395 2.89 -14.95 12.72
N LYS A 396 3.18 -14.23 11.63
CA LYS A 396 3.30 -14.75 10.26
C LYS A 396 4.70 -14.43 9.74
N ILE A 397 5.57 -15.45 9.60
CA ILE A 397 6.99 -15.27 9.28
C ILE A 397 7.36 -16.08 8.04
N GLY A 398 7.92 -15.40 7.03
CA GLY A 398 8.46 -16.02 5.82
C GLY A 398 7.43 -16.13 4.68
N TYR A 399 6.59 -17.13 4.73
CA TYR A 399 5.55 -17.41 3.73
C TYR A 399 4.46 -18.31 4.33
N PRO A 400 3.22 -18.32 3.77
CA PRO A 400 2.13 -19.16 4.30
C PRO A 400 2.39 -20.65 4.07
N GLU A 401 1.94 -21.48 5.01
CA GLU A 401 1.98 -22.94 4.86
C GLU A 401 0.93 -23.45 3.87
N LYS A 402 -0.20 -22.74 3.76
CA LYS A 402 -1.31 -23.06 2.86
C LYS A 402 -1.59 -21.85 1.96
N ILE A 403 -1.59 -22.09 0.66
CA ILE A 403 -1.97 -21.10 -0.37
C ILE A 403 -3.48 -20.90 -0.34
N GLU A 404 -3.94 -19.66 -0.51
CA GLU A 404 -5.36 -19.31 -0.49
C GLU A 404 -6.12 -19.97 -1.67
N GLU A 405 -7.36 -20.40 -1.43
CA GLU A 405 -8.20 -21.16 -2.37
C GLU A 405 -8.44 -20.43 -3.70
N ILE A 406 -8.38 -19.10 -3.70
CA ILE A 406 -8.56 -18.33 -4.95
C ILE A 406 -7.61 -18.80 -6.05
N TYR A 407 -6.36 -19.17 -5.72
CA TYR A 407 -5.37 -19.62 -6.72
C TYR A 407 -5.72 -20.96 -7.36
N ASP A 408 -6.48 -21.81 -6.69
CA ASP A 408 -7.01 -23.05 -7.29
C ASP A 408 -8.09 -22.75 -8.35
N ARG A 409 -8.84 -21.65 -8.16
CA ARG A 409 -9.92 -21.22 -9.06
C ARG A 409 -9.41 -20.48 -10.29
N LEU A 410 -8.31 -19.73 -10.17
CA LEU A 410 -7.70 -19.03 -11.29
C LEU A 410 -7.28 -20.05 -12.37
N GLN A 411 -7.65 -19.78 -13.61
CA GLN A 411 -7.26 -20.55 -14.77
C GLN A 411 -6.44 -19.69 -15.72
N VAL A 412 -5.48 -20.29 -16.42
CA VAL A 412 -4.74 -19.66 -17.51
C VAL A 412 -4.99 -20.46 -18.77
N VAL A 413 -5.64 -19.82 -19.74
CA VAL A 413 -5.93 -20.42 -21.05
C VAL A 413 -4.75 -20.14 -21.98
N PRO A 414 -4.05 -21.19 -22.49
CA PRO A 414 -2.94 -21.02 -23.43
C PRO A 414 -3.36 -20.35 -24.75
N GLU A 415 -2.43 -19.69 -25.42
CA GLU A 415 -2.67 -19.07 -26.74
C GLU A 415 -3.15 -20.10 -27.79
N ALA A 416 -2.62 -21.32 -27.72
CA ALA A 416 -3.05 -22.41 -28.61
C ALA A 416 -4.53 -22.80 -28.47
N GLU A 417 -5.13 -22.46 -27.33
CA GLU A 417 -6.55 -22.68 -27.01
C GLU A 417 -7.38 -21.38 -27.15
N GLY A 418 -6.78 -20.33 -27.70
CA GLY A 418 -7.43 -19.03 -27.94
C GLY A 418 -7.31 -18.01 -26.81
N GLY A 419 -6.51 -18.29 -25.79
CA GLY A 419 -6.23 -17.34 -24.72
C GLY A 419 -5.37 -16.15 -25.20
N SER A 420 -5.54 -15.00 -24.56
CA SER A 420 -4.66 -13.84 -24.70
C SER A 420 -4.26 -13.34 -23.32
N LEU A 421 -3.28 -12.44 -23.23
CA LEU A 421 -2.94 -11.83 -21.94
C LEU A 421 -4.18 -11.14 -21.35
N TYR A 422 -4.86 -10.28 -22.13
CA TYR A 422 -6.06 -9.60 -21.67
C TYR A 422 -7.16 -10.53 -21.20
N SER A 423 -7.48 -11.59 -21.98
CA SER A 423 -8.57 -12.51 -21.60
C SER A 423 -8.26 -13.28 -20.32
N ASN A 424 -7.00 -13.62 -20.05
CA ASN A 424 -6.59 -14.26 -18.81
C ASN A 424 -6.64 -13.30 -17.61
N GLU A 425 -6.16 -12.06 -17.77
CA GLU A 425 -6.24 -11.03 -16.72
C GLU A 425 -7.70 -10.66 -16.39
N SER A 426 -8.56 -10.51 -17.41
CA SER A 426 -9.99 -10.27 -17.23
C SER A 426 -10.69 -11.44 -16.52
N ALA A 427 -10.42 -12.68 -16.94
CA ALA A 427 -10.99 -13.86 -16.28
C ALA A 427 -10.56 -13.98 -14.80
N ALA A 428 -9.31 -13.65 -14.50
CA ALA A 428 -8.82 -13.64 -13.13
C ALA A 428 -9.49 -12.54 -12.29
N ALA A 429 -9.72 -11.36 -12.86
CA ALA A 429 -10.44 -10.28 -12.19
C ALA A 429 -11.89 -10.67 -11.90
N VAL A 430 -12.58 -11.30 -12.86
CA VAL A 430 -13.95 -11.83 -12.69
C VAL A 430 -14.00 -12.86 -11.57
N GLU A 431 -13.08 -13.83 -11.54
CA GLU A 431 -13.05 -14.85 -10.49
C GLU A 431 -12.74 -14.23 -9.11
N SER A 432 -11.89 -13.21 -9.05
CA SER A 432 -11.58 -12.47 -7.81
C SER A 432 -12.80 -11.73 -7.27
N VAL A 433 -13.59 -11.08 -8.12
CA VAL A 433 -14.86 -10.43 -7.73
C VAL A 433 -15.83 -11.47 -7.19
N LYS A 434 -16.02 -12.57 -7.90
CA LYS A 434 -16.90 -13.67 -7.47
C LYS A 434 -16.46 -14.24 -6.12
N TYR A 435 -15.18 -14.54 -5.96
CA TYR A 435 -14.61 -15.03 -4.70
C TYR A 435 -14.83 -14.06 -3.55
N ASN A 436 -14.66 -12.74 -3.78
CA ASN A 436 -14.91 -11.73 -2.78
C ASN A 436 -16.40 -11.69 -2.36
N LEU A 437 -17.34 -11.69 -3.33
CA LEU A 437 -18.77 -11.67 -3.04
C LEU A 437 -19.23 -12.91 -2.24
N GLU A 438 -18.69 -14.10 -2.54
CA GLU A 438 -18.99 -15.34 -1.85
C GLU A 438 -18.58 -15.33 -0.37
N LYS A 439 -17.60 -14.51 0.02
CA LYS A 439 -17.16 -14.37 1.41
C LYS A 439 -18.27 -13.89 2.35
N LEU A 440 -19.28 -13.15 1.86
CA LEU A 440 -20.35 -12.61 2.71
C LEU A 440 -21.04 -13.66 3.57
N THR A 441 -21.17 -14.89 3.09
CA THR A 441 -21.82 -16.00 3.80
C THR A 441 -20.83 -16.95 4.49
N GLN A 442 -19.54 -16.61 4.48
CA GLN A 442 -18.48 -17.45 5.05
C GLN A 442 -17.90 -16.80 6.32
N PRO A 443 -17.39 -17.58 7.26
CA PRO A 443 -16.65 -17.04 8.39
C PRO A 443 -15.33 -16.42 7.89
N VAL A 444 -14.80 -15.45 8.64
CA VAL A 444 -13.50 -14.84 8.34
C VAL A 444 -12.38 -15.85 8.60
N ASP A 445 -11.54 -16.08 7.60
CA ASP A 445 -10.32 -16.88 7.74
C ASP A 445 -9.17 -15.97 8.21
N ARG A 446 -8.72 -16.16 9.45
CA ARG A 446 -7.61 -15.39 10.05
C ARG A 446 -6.23 -15.90 9.64
N THR A 447 -6.15 -17.02 8.92
CA THR A 447 -4.87 -17.60 8.49
C THR A 447 -4.35 -16.98 7.19
N VAL A 448 -5.19 -16.26 6.45
CA VAL A 448 -4.86 -15.57 5.19
C VAL A 448 -3.73 -14.55 5.43
N TRP A 449 -2.78 -14.52 4.51
CA TRP A 449 -1.69 -13.56 4.49
C TRP A 449 -2.05 -12.34 3.63
N LEU A 450 -1.74 -11.13 4.14
CA LEU A 450 -1.95 -9.90 3.37
C LEU A 450 -0.80 -9.61 2.40
N MET A 451 0.38 -10.20 2.64
CA MET A 451 1.60 -9.96 1.87
C MET A 451 2.22 -11.27 1.40
N PRO A 452 2.60 -11.39 0.12
CA PRO A 452 3.30 -12.59 -0.36
C PRO A 452 4.74 -12.65 0.15
N GLY A 453 5.31 -13.86 0.24
CA GLY A 453 6.63 -14.11 0.80
C GLY A 453 7.81 -13.41 0.08
N ASN A 454 7.63 -13.01 -1.17
CA ASN A 454 8.63 -12.30 -1.97
C ASN A 454 8.47 -10.77 -1.99
N LEU A 455 7.56 -10.21 -1.18
CA LEU A 455 7.41 -8.76 -1.02
C LEU A 455 8.37 -8.23 0.05
N VAL A 456 9.15 -7.20 -0.29
CA VAL A 456 10.05 -6.52 0.66
C VAL A 456 9.25 -5.53 1.48
N ASN A 457 8.54 -6.02 2.48
CA ASN A 457 7.71 -5.22 3.38
C ASN A 457 7.38 -6.01 4.65
N ALA A 458 6.67 -5.38 5.59
CA ALA A 458 6.05 -5.98 6.76
C ALA A 458 4.71 -5.28 7.04
N CYS A 459 3.82 -5.88 7.81
CA CYS A 459 2.58 -5.22 8.22
C CYS A 459 1.98 -5.78 9.50
N TYR A 460 1.18 -4.92 10.17
CA TYR A 460 0.23 -5.27 11.20
C TYR A 460 -1.20 -5.17 10.65
N ASP A 461 -2.03 -6.17 10.90
CA ASP A 461 -3.46 -6.13 10.61
C ASP A 461 -4.28 -5.96 11.90
N PRO A 462 -4.92 -4.81 12.12
CA PRO A 462 -5.68 -4.56 13.35
C PRO A 462 -6.94 -5.41 13.47
N GLN A 463 -7.57 -5.82 12.35
CA GLN A 463 -8.78 -6.65 12.38
C GLN A 463 -8.48 -8.13 12.64
N ARG A 464 -7.23 -8.55 12.46
CA ARG A 464 -6.75 -9.90 12.81
C ARG A 464 -5.85 -9.94 14.03
N ASN A 465 -5.35 -8.78 14.46
CA ASN A 465 -4.32 -8.64 15.49
C ASN A 465 -3.12 -9.52 15.16
N ASP A 466 -2.62 -9.44 13.93
CA ASP A 466 -1.47 -10.20 13.46
C ASP A 466 -0.37 -9.32 12.86
N ILE A 467 0.85 -9.83 12.87
CA ILE A 467 2.02 -9.22 12.23
C ILE A 467 2.62 -10.17 11.21
N THR A 468 2.93 -9.65 10.03
CA THR A 468 3.46 -10.42 8.89
C THR A 468 4.83 -9.91 8.48
N PHE A 469 5.82 -10.81 8.41
CA PHE A 469 7.18 -10.57 7.94
C PHE A 469 7.49 -11.50 6.76
N PRO A 470 7.28 -11.07 5.50
CA PRO A 470 7.66 -11.85 4.33
C PRO A 470 9.15 -12.21 4.31
N ALA A 471 9.49 -13.36 3.74
CA ALA A 471 10.88 -13.81 3.63
C ALA A 471 11.80 -12.78 2.94
N ALA A 472 11.25 -12.01 2.02
CA ALA A 472 11.99 -11.03 1.22
C ALA A 472 12.65 -9.92 2.03
N ILE A 473 12.05 -9.44 3.14
CA ILE A 473 12.65 -8.39 3.97
C ILE A 473 13.74 -8.94 4.91
N LEU A 474 13.78 -10.25 5.13
CA LEU A 474 14.67 -10.91 6.07
C LEU A 474 16.06 -11.13 5.47
N GLN A 475 16.67 -10.07 4.97
CA GLN A 475 18.03 -10.03 4.42
C GLN A 475 18.67 -8.64 4.58
N LYS A 476 19.97 -8.52 4.31
CA LYS A 476 20.70 -7.23 4.44
C LYS A 476 20.06 -6.11 3.62
N PRO A 477 20.00 -4.87 4.17
CA PRO A 477 20.57 -4.41 5.43
C PRO A 477 19.69 -4.65 6.66
N PHE A 478 18.47 -5.21 6.51
CA PHE A 478 17.55 -5.40 7.61
C PHE A 478 17.97 -6.51 8.56
N TYR A 479 18.38 -7.66 8.01
CA TYR A 479 18.69 -8.86 8.76
C TYR A 479 19.80 -9.71 8.12
N ASP A 480 20.63 -10.31 8.94
CA ASP A 480 21.56 -11.38 8.54
C ASP A 480 22.00 -12.15 9.81
N LEU A 481 22.00 -13.49 9.74
CA LEU A 481 22.48 -14.35 10.84
C LEU A 481 23.94 -14.05 11.25
N LYS A 482 24.75 -13.50 10.34
CA LYS A 482 26.19 -13.25 10.54
C LYS A 482 26.51 -11.80 10.92
N GLN A 483 25.54 -10.88 10.86
CA GLN A 483 25.80 -9.52 11.32
C GLN A 483 25.60 -9.40 12.84
N SER A 484 26.14 -8.35 13.46
CA SER A 484 26.00 -8.15 14.90
C SER A 484 24.51 -8.05 15.31
N ARG A 485 24.21 -8.45 16.52
CA ARG A 485 22.84 -8.32 17.07
C ARG A 485 22.37 -6.87 17.08
N SER A 486 23.29 -5.92 17.35
CA SER A 486 23.00 -4.48 17.30
C SER A 486 22.60 -4.00 15.91
N LEU A 487 23.26 -4.46 14.84
CA LEU A 487 22.85 -4.19 13.47
C LEU A 487 21.47 -4.79 13.15
N ASN A 488 21.21 -6.03 13.61
CA ASN A 488 19.89 -6.65 13.44
C ASN A 488 18.80 -5.87 14.21
N TYR A 489 19.11 -5.36 15.42
CA TYR A 489 18.17 -4.51 16.16
C TYR A 489 17.89 -3.19 15.43
N GLY A 490 18.89 -2.52 14.90
CA GLY A 490 18.72 -1.29 14.11
C GLY A 490 18.06 -1.50 12.73
N GLY A 491 18.03 -2.74 12.24
CA GLY A 491 17.37 -3.16 11.00
C GLY A 491 16.00 -3.80 11.27
N ILE A 492 15.95 -5.13 11.17
CA ILE A 492 14.70 -5.88 11.33
C ILE A 492 14.09 -5.72 12.73
N GLY A 493 14.90 -5.51 13.77
CA GLY A 493 14.42 -5.30 15.14
C GLY A 493 13.51 -4.08 15.25
N VAL A 494 13.89 -2.95 14.65
CA VAL A 494 13.04 -1.76 14.60
C VAL A 494 11.78 -2.03 13.80
N VAL A 495 11.85 -2.75 12.65
CA VAL A 495 10.67 -3.11 11.86
C VAL A 495 9.72 -4.01 12.64
N ILE A 496 10.24 -5.03 13.33
CA ILE A 496 9.43 -5.90 14.21
C ILE A 496 8.68 -5.09 15.26
N ALA A 497 9.41 -4.23 15.96
CA ALA A 497 8.83 -3.41 17.02
C ALA A 497 7.90 -2.32 16.49
N HIS A 498 8.12 -1.83 15.25
CA HIS A 498 7.20 -0.95 14.53
C HIS A 498 5.85 -1.65 14.28
N GLU A 499 5.86 -2.88 13.76
CA GLU A 499 4.61 -3.62 13.53
C GLU A 499 3.89 -3.95 14.83
N ILE A 500 4.61 -4.27 15.89
CA ILE A 500 4.02 -4.43 17.22
C ILE A 500 3.39 -3.12 17.70
N SER A 501 4.05 -1.98 17.45
CA SER A 501 3.57 -0.65 17.85
C SER A 501 2.26 -0.27 17.19
N HIS A 502 2.00 -0.75 15.96
CA HIS A 502 0.72 -0.52 15.29
C HIS A 502 -0.49 -1.07 16.06
N ALA A 503 -0.30 -2.06 16.93
CA ALA A 503 -1.37 -2.49 17.84
C ALA A 503 -1.81 -1.39 18.82
N PHE A 504 -0.97 -0.37 19.03
CA PHE A 504 -1.11 0.69 20.02
C PHE A 504 -0.97 2.11 19.43
N ASP A 505 -0.94 2.26 18.10
CA ASP A 505 -0.99 3.57 17.45
C ASP A 505 -2.39 4.20 17.55
N ASN A 506 -2.60 5.40 16.98
CA ASN A 506 -3.88 6.11 17.04
C ASN A 506 -5.05 5.36 16.35
N ASN A 507 -4.76 4.40 15.48
CA ASN A 507 -5.74 3.54 14.83
C ASN A 507 -5.85 2.20 15.56
N GLY A 508 -4.74 1.46 15.69
CA GLY A 508 -4.71 0.14 16.31
C GLY A 508 -5.20 0.14 17.76
N ALA A 509 -4.94 1.21 18.51
CA ALA A 509 -5.43 1.39 19.86
C ALA A 509 -6.97 1.33 20.01
N LYS A 510 -7.70 1.49 18.91
CA LYS A 510 -9.17 1.40 18.88
C LYS A 510 -9.69 -0.03 18.73
N PHE A 511 -8.81 -1.03 18.51
CA PHE A 511 -9.15 -2.44 18.32
C PHE A 511 -8.72 -3.28 19.52
N ASP A 512 -9.57 -4.24 19.90
CA ASP A 512 -9.27 -5.18 20.99
C ASP A 512 -8.34 -6.34 20.56
N GLU A 513 -8.05 -7.26 21.47
CA GLU A 513 -7.19 -8.44 21.23
C GLU A 513 -7.72 -9.41 20.17
N PHE A 514 -9.00 -9.32 19.81
CA PHE A 514 -9.63 -10.13 18.76
C PHE A 514 -9.72 -9.38 17.43
N GLY A 515 -9.27 -8.12 17.39
CA GLY A 515 -9.37 -7.26 16.21
C GLY A 515 -10.72 -6.54 16.07
N ASN A 516 -11.56 -6.52 17.09
CA ASN A 516 -12.82 -5.80 17.05
C ASN A 516 -12.62 -4.32 17.38
N LEU A 517 -13.25 -3.44 16.60
CA LEU A 517 -13.30 -2.00 16.87
C LEU A 517 -14.12 -1.74 18.14
N LYS A 518 -13.43 -1.64 19.26
CA LYS A 518 -14.01 -1.54 20.60
C LYS A 518 -13.12 -0.72 21.51
N ASN A 519 -13.70 0.29 22.16
CA ASN A 519 -12.99 1.03 23.19
C ASN A 519 -12.68 0.14 24.39
N TRP A 520 -11.40 -0.02 24.71
CA TRP A 520 -10.90 -0.79 25.86
C TRP A 520 -10.07 0.08 26.82
N TRP A 521 -9.95 1.37 26.54
CA TRP A 521 -9.24 2.36 27.35
C TRP A 521 -10.14 2.96 28.45
N THR A 522 -9.53 3.51 29.51
CA THR A 522 -10.22 4.48 30.34
C THR A 522 -10.29 5.83 29.60
N ASP A 523 -11.25 6.68 29.95
CA ASP A 523 -11.41 7.99 29.29
C ASP A 523 -10.17 8.90 29.55
N GLU A 524 -9.60 8.83 30.75
CA GLU A 524 -8.40 9.58 31.14
C GLU A 524 -7.17 9.14 30.36
N ASP A 525 -6.93 7.84 30.25
CA ASP A 525 -5.79 7.30 29.51
C ASP A 525 -5.91 7.64 28.02
N PHE A 526 -7.10 7.53 27.46
CA PHE A 526 -7.33 7.86 26.05
C PHE A 526 -7.16 9.35 25.78
N ALA A 527 -7.54 10.23 26.71
CA ALA A 527 -7.32 11.67 26.59
C ALA A 527 -5.81 12.02 26.63
N GLU A 528 -5.03 11.38 27.51
CA GLU A 528 -3.56 11.57 27.55
C GLU A 528 -2.90 11.02 26.28
N PHE A 529 -3.35 9.86 25.77
CA PHE A 529 -2.86 9.31 24.52
C PHE A 529 -3.10 10.27 23.33
N LYS A 530 -4.29 10.85 23.23
CA LYS A 530 -4.60 11.87 22.19
C LYS A 530 -3.68 13.08 22.26
N LYS A 531 -3.33 13.53 23.47
CA LYS A 531 -2.40 14.64 23.64
C LYS A 531 -1.00 14.29 23.15
N ARG A 532 -0.53 13.06 23.43
CA ARG A 532 0.77 12.55 22.94
C ARG A 532 0.75 12.36 21.43
N THR A 533 -0.34 11.86 20.87
CA THR A 533 -0.58 11.77 19.42
C THR A 533 -0.48 13.16 18.77
N GLN A 534 -1.07 14.20 19.39
CA GLN A 534 -0.96 15.57 18.86
C GLN A 534 0.48 16.09 18.88
N ALA A 535 1.26 15.75 19.91
CA ALA A 535 2.67 16.11 19.96
C ALA A 535 3.47 15.45 18.81
N GLU A 536 3.15 14.21 18.46
CA GLU A 536 3.77 13.51 17.31
C GLU A 536 3.35 14.15 15.97
N ILE A 537 2.08 14.54 15.82
CA ILE A 537 1.61 15.32 14.66
C ILE A 537 2.44 16.60 14.53
N ASP A 538 2.55 17.38 15.60
CA ASP A 538 3.26 18.67 15.61
C ASP A 538 4.77 18.51 15.35
N LEU A 539 5.35 17.38 15.77
CA LEU A 539 6.76 17.06 15.54
C LEU A 539 7.10 16.95 14.04
N PHE A 540 6.24 16.35 13.24
CA PHE A 540 6.46 16.16 11.81
C PHE A 540 5.81 17.22 10.92
N ASN A 541 4.73 17.87 11.40
CA ASN A 541 3.97 18.80 10.58
C ASN A 541 4.81 20.00 10.13
N GLY A 542 4.79 20.31 8.84
CA GLY A 542 5.48 21.45 8.27
C GLY A 542 6.98 21.23 8.01
N ILE A 543 7.53 20.03 8.16
CA ILE A 543 8.89 19.71 7.72
C ILE A 543 8.94 19.79 6.20
N GLU A 544 9.92 20.51 5.66
CA GLU A 544 10.17 20.58 4.22
C GLU A 544 11.00 19.39 3.76
N TYR A 545 10.52 18.66 2.75
CA TYR A 545 11.23 17.55 2.13
C TYR A 545 11.26 17.73 0.60
N GLY A 546 12.41 18.18 0.07
CA GLY A 546 12.53 18.52 -1.34
C GLY A 546 11.47 19.56 -1.78
N PRO A 547 10.62 19.25 -2.77
CA PRO A 547 9.62 20.20 -3.26
C PRO A 547 8.30 20.22 -2.47
N VAL A 548 8.20 19.48 -1.37
CA VAL A 548 6.94 19.29 -0.62
C VAL A 548 7.10 19.57 0.87
N THR A 549 5.97 19.76 1.54
CA THR A 549 5.88 19.92 3.00
C THR A 549 5.08 18.76 3.58
N LEU A 550 5.55 18.18 4.69
CA LEU A 550 4.91 17.04 5.33
C LEU A 550 3.63 17.44 6.06
N ASN A 551 2.61 16.60 5.94
CA ASN A 551 1.37 16.68 6.71
C ASN A 551 1.44 15.70 7.90
N GLY A 552 1.75 16.23 9.10
CA GLY A 552 1.90 15.41 10.30
C GLY A 552 0.67 14.59 10.67
N LYS A 553 -0.54 15.04 10.33
CA LYS A 553 -1.78 14.32 10.62
C LYS A 553 -1.96 13.10 9.71
N GLN A 554 -1.61 13.23 8.42
CA GLN A 554 -1.67 12.12 7.46
C GLN A 554 -0.75 10.96 7.86
N ILE A 555 0.43 11.27 8.44
CA ILE A 555 1.50 10.29 8.69
C ILE A 555 1.64 9.90 10.16
N VAL A 556 0.73 10.31 11.03
CA VAL A 556 0.89 10.14 12.49
C VAL A 556 0.91 8.69 12.95
N SER A 557 0.09 7.83 12.37
CA SER A 557 0.02 6.40 12.72
C SER A 557 1.39 5.73 12.57
N GLU A 558 2.02 5.97 11.42
CA GLU A 558 3.34 5.43 11.09
C GLU A 558 4.45 6.04 11.96
N ASN A 559 4.35 7.33 12.26
CA ASN A 559 5.34 7.99 13.13
C ASN A 559 5.25 7.48 14.58
N ILE A 560 4.06 7.21 15.10
CA ILE A 560 3.87 6.57 16.42
C ILE A 560 4.48 5.16 16.42
N ALA A 561 4.26 4.41 15.34
CA ALA A 561 4.83 3.07 15.20
C ALA A 561 6.36 3.10 15.12
N ASP A 562 6.93 4.05 14.39
CA ASP A 562 8.39 4.25 14.32
C ASP A 562 8.99 4.64 15.68
N GLN A 563 8.35 5.55 16.40
CA GLN A 563 8.80 5.98 17.72
C GLN A 563 8.84 4.80 18.69
N GLY A 564 7.75 4.03 18.75
CA GLY A 564 7.68 2.82 19.56
C GLY A 564 8.69 1.75 19.11
N GLY A 565 8.82 1.56 17.80
CA GLY A 565 9.72 0.59 17.20
C GLY A 565 11.20 0.85 17.52
N LEU A 566 11.64 2.08 17.30
CA LEU A 566 13.02 2.46 17.59
C LEU A 566 13.31 2.40 19.10
N THR A 567 12.37 2.84 19.94
CA THR A 567 12.51 2.81 21.40
C THR A 567 12.67 1.37 21.91
N ALA A 568 11.84 0.45 21.44
CA ALA A 568 11.93 -0.95 21.84
C ALA A 568 13.21 -1.64 21.38
N ALA A 569 13.67 -1.35 20.16
CA ALA A 569 14.94 -1.88 19.64
C ALA A 569 16.16 -1.37 20.43
N VAL A 570 16.17 -0.08 20.76
CA VAL A 570 17.19 0.55 21.64
C VAL A 570 17.21 -0.12 23.02
N GLU A 571 16.05 -0.34 23.65
CA GLU A 571 15.94 -1.00 24.95
C GLU A 571 16.42 -2.46 24.88
N ALA A 572 16.03 -3.22 23.85
CA ALA A 572 16.50 -4.59 23.64
C ALA A 572 18.02 -4.66 23.51
N ASN A 573 18.62 -3.78 22.70
CA ASN A 573 20.07 -3.71 22.51
C ASN A 573 20.79 -3.35 23.79
N LYS A 574 20.25 -2.41 24.56
CA LYS A 574 20.79 -1.99 25.87
C LYS A 574 20.78 -3.15 26.87
N GLY A 575 19.70 -3.93 26.91
CA GLY A 575 19.59 -5.12 27.76
C GLY A 575 20.65 -6.19 27.47
N GLU A 576 21.17 -6.25 26.25
CA GLU A 576 22.26 -7.14 25.82
C GLU A 576 23.65 -6.49 25.88
N ASN A 577 23.79 -5.28 26.37
CA ASN A 577 25.02 -4.48 26.34
C ASN A 577 25.59 -4.32 24.92
N GLY A 578 24.73 -4.22 23.92
CA GLY A 578 25.11 -4.10 22.52
C GLY A 578 25.66 -2.71 22.16
N ASN A 579 26.21 -2.60 20.93
CA ASN A 579 26.75 -1.35 20.41
C ASN A 579 25.64 -0.41 19.96
N MET A 580 25.36 0.64 20.74
CA MET A 580 24.27 1.58 20.48
C MET A 580 24.46 2.38 19.18
N LYS A 581 25.70 2.70 18.79
CA LYS A 581 25.97 3.37 17.51
C LYS A 581 25.52 2.53 16.32
N GLU A 582 25.78 1.22 16.34
CA GLU A 582 25.35 0.30 15.28
C GLU A 582 23.84 0.27 15.12
N VAL A 583 23.06 0.39 16.20
CA VAL A 583 21.58 0.44 16.14
C VAL A 583 21.15 1.67 15.32
N PHE A 584 21.58 2.86 15.69
CA PHE A 584 21.19 4.08 15.00
C PHE A 584 21.74 4.19 13.57
N GLU A 585 22.99 3.78 13.37
CA GLU A 585 23.59 3.76 12.03
C GLU A 585 22.85 2.81 11.10
N ASN A 586 22.47 1.61 11.58
CA ASN A 586 21.72 0.68 10.73
C ASN A 586 20.27 1.13 10.54
N PHE A 587 19.66 1.73 11.55
CA PHE A 587 18.36 2.36 11.39
C PHE A 587 18.36 3.44 10.30
N ALA A 588 19.37 4.32 10.28
CA ALA A 588 19.51 5.28 9.21
C ALA A 588 19.79 4.61 7.83
N ARG A 589 20.58 3.51 7.82
CA ARG A 589 20.95 2.79 6.59
C ARG A 589 19.77 2.11 5.92
N VAL A 590 18.84 1.52 6.67
CA VAL A 590 17.65 0.87 6.08
C VAL A 590 16.72 1.87 5.40
N TRP A 591 16.81 3.16 5.73
CA TRP A 591 16.04 4.23 5.09
C TRP A 591 16.78 4.93 3.95
N ALA A 592 17.96 4.43 3.51
CA ALA A 592 18.67 5.00 2.36
C ALA A 592 17.73 5.11 1.16
N ASN A 593 17.64 6.31 0.57
CA ASN A 593 16.71 6.63 -0.52
C ASN A 593 17.29 7.70 -1.45
N LYS A 594 17.05 7.52 -2.74
CA LYS A 594 17.28 8.52 -3.79
C LYS A 594 16.11 8.48 -4.75
N GLN A 595 15.48 9.62 -4.98
CA GLN A 595 14.17 9.69 -5.64
C GLN A 595 14.08 10.91 -6.54
N LEU A 596 13.32 10.78 -7.65
CA LEU A 596 13.04 11.90 -8.57
C LEU A 596 12.01 12.86 -7.94
N PRO A 597 12.08 14.18 -8.24
CA PRO A 597 11.20 15.19 -7.65
C PRO A 597 9.70 14.93 -7.87
N GLU A 598 9.31 14.46 -9.06
CA GLU A 598 7.92 14.11 -9.39
C GLU A 598 7.42 12.96 -8.53
N SER A 599 8.25 11.95 -8.37
CA SER A 599 7.97 10.80 -7.50
C SER A 599 7.82 11.20 -6.03
N ILE A 600 8.63 12.15 -5.54
CA ILE A 600 8.50 12.70 -4.17
C ILE A 600 7.12 13.37 -4.01
N LYS A 601 6.71 14.21 -4.97
CA LYS A 601 5.41 14.91 -4.91
C LYS A 601 4.25 13.92 -4.84
N THR A 602 4.25 12.94 -5.73
CA THR A 602 3.20 11.92 -5.78
C THR A 602 3.19 11.08 -4.51
N GLN A 603 4.36 10.57 -4.09
CA GLN A 603 4.45 9.73 -2.90
C GLN A 603 3.94 10.45 -1.65
N VAL A 604 4.42 11.67 -1.37
CA VAL A 604 4.01 12.40 -0.16
C VAL A 604 2.50 12.73 -0.16
N SER A 605 1.87 12.84 -1.33
CA SER A 605 0.42 13.08 -1.41
C SER A 605 -0.43 11.85 -1.06
N VAL A 606 0.09 10.63 -1.26
CA VAL A 606 -0.67 9.37 -1.08
C VAL A 606 -0.12 8.44 -0.01
N ASP A 607 1.08 8.67 0.50
CA ASP A 607 1.74 7.82 1.49
C ASP A 607 1.38 8.28 2.91
N VAL A 608 1.10 7.32 3.77
CA VAL A 608 0.87 7.55 5.21
C VAL A 608 2.15 7.48 6.03
N HIS A 609 3.30 7.23 5.37
CA HIS A 609 4.63 7.25 5.98
C HIS A 609 5.33 8.58 5.75
N ALA A 610 6.12 9.02 6.73
CA ALA A 610 7.13 10.04 6.48
C ALA A 610 8.19 9.52 5.50
N PRO A 611 8.86 10.39 4.72
CA PRO A 611 10.02 9.99 3.92
C PRO A 611 11.09 9.32 4.78
N GLY A 612 11.73 8.27 4.27
CA GLY A 612 12.72 7.48 5.01
C GLY A 612 13.80 8.31 5.72
N PRO A 613 14.40 9.34 5.06
CA PRO A 613 15.35 10.22 5.71
C PRO A 613 14.82 10.92 6.97
N GLU A 614 13.58 11.40 6.91
CA GLU A 614 12.96 12.08 8.06
C GLU A 614 12.58 11.08 9.15
N ARG A 615 12.14 9.87 8.80
CA ARG A 615 11.93 8.77 9.77
C ARG A 615 13.22 8.52 10.57
N ALA A 616 14.37 8.42 9.89
CA ALA A 616 15.65 8.16 10.54
C ALA A 616 16.06 9.28 11.50
N ASN A 617 16.03 10.54 11.06
CA ASN A 617 16.54 11.65 11.84
C ASN A 617 15.58 12.08 12.94
N VAL A 618 14.31 12.32 12.63
CA VAL A 618 13.35 12.87 13.61
C VAL A 618 13.11 11.89 14.75
N GLN A 619 12.99 10.58 14.45
CA GLN A 619 12.81 9.58 15.50
C GLN A 619 14.07 9.43 16.37
N SER A 620 15.27 9.51 15.76
CA SER A 620 16.53 9.50 16.53
C SER A 620 16.67 10.71 17.46
N GLN A 621 16.19 11.89 17.05
CA GLN A 621 16.17 13.09 17.89
C GLN A 621 15.30 12.94 19.17
N CYS A 622 14.38 11.97 19.18
CA CYS A 622 13.54 11.68 20.35
C CYS A 622 14.17 10.64 21.30
N GLN A 623 15.36 10.07 20.99
CA GLN A 623 15.98 9.00 21.77
C GLN A 623 17.14 9.52 22.62
N GLU A 624 17.06 9.45 23.96
CA GLU A 624 18.14 9.83 24.86
C GLU A 624 19.44 9.04 24.60
N GLU A 625 19.35 7.78 24.23
CA GLU A 625 20.51 6.94 23.94
C GLU A 625 21.25 7.39 22.66
N PHE A 626 20.58 8.09 21.73
CA PHE A 626 21.22 8.71 20.57
C PHE A 626 22.20 9.82 20.99
N TYR A 627 21.77 10.71 21.89
CA TYR A 627 22.61 11.80 22.41
C TYR A 627 23.84 11.27 23.14
N LYS A 628 23.68 10.20 23.91
CA LYS A 628 24.80 9.56 24.62
C LYS A 628 25.75 8.84 23.65
N ALA A 629 25.21 8.12 22.67
CA ALA A 629 26.01 7.33 21.73
C ALA A 629 26.90 8.21 20.84
N PHE A 630 26.38 9.36 20.40
CA PHE A 630 27.11 10.25 19.47
C PHE A 630 27.64 11.52 20.12
N ASP A 631 27.51 11.68 21.45
CA ASP A 631 27.92 12.90 22.19
C ASP A 631 27.33 14.19 21.59
N VAL A 632 26.02 14.18 21.29
CA VAL A 632 25.32 15.30 20.68
C VAL A 632 25.13 16.43 21.70
N LYS A 633 25.45 17.66 21.30
CA LYS A 633 25.42 18.87 22.13
C LYS A 633 24.33 19.84 21.65
N PRO A 634 23.92 20.83 22.48
CA PRO A 634 22.90 21.80 22.08
C PRO A 634 23.20 22.63 20.83
N GLU A 635 24.46 22.76 20.45
CA GLU A 635 24.93 23.44 19.25
C GLU A 635 24.91 22.58 17.99
N ASP A 636 24.73 21.27 18.09
CA ASP A 636 24.72 20.33 16.96
C ASP A 636 23.35 20.30 16.26
N GLY A 637 23.35 19.98 14.96
CA GLY A 637 22.16 19.98 14.12
C GLY A 637 21.08 18.98 14.53
N MET A 638 21.46 17.84 15.12
CA MET A 638 20.51 16.82 15.63
C MET A 638 20.01 17.10 17.04
N TRP A 639 20.40 18.23 17.68
CA TRP A 639 19.84 18.57 18.97
C TRP A 639 18.38 18.98 18.88
N LEU A 640 17.54 18.33 19.64
CA LEU A 640 16.16 18.72 19.90
C LEU A 640 16.00 18.94 21.41
N ASP A 641 15.43 20.09 21.81
CA ASP A 641 15.23 20.39 23.23
C ASP A 641 14.41 19.29 23.91
N PRO A 642 14.78 18.86 25.12
CA PRO A 642 14.14 17.74 25.80
C PRO A 642 12.61 17.82 25.88
N GLU A 643 12.05 19.03 26.06
CA GLU A 643 10.61 19.27 26.13
C GLU A 643 9.88 19.08 24.77
N LYS A 644 10.61 19.03 23.66
CA LYS A 644 10.08 18.80 22.32
C LYS A 644 10.21 17.34 21.88
N ARG A 645 10.94 16.52 22.64
CA ARG A 645 11.09 15.09 22.35
C ARG A 645 9.81 14.36 22.71
N VAL A 646 9.25 13.67 21.74
CA VAL A 646 8.01 12.91 21.96
C VAL A 646 8.37 11.50 22.45
N VAL A 647 7.72 11.07 23.51
CA VAL A 647 7.76 9.70 24.02
C VAL A 647 6.33 9.27 24.30
N ILE A 648 5.89 8.20 23.60
CA ILE A 648 4.51 7.70 23.75
C ILE A 648 4.50 6.47 24.63
N TRP A 649 5.31 5.48 24.31
CA TRP A 649 5.39 4.18 25.02
C TRP A 649 6.68 3.99 25.80
#